data_baabf7cb79f9b5be8793d1bec958a9e6
#
_entry.id   baabf7cb79f9b5be8793d1bec958a9e6
#
_cell.length_a   1.000
_cell.length_b   1.000
_cell.length_c   1.000
_cell.angle_alpha   90.00
_cell.angle_beta   90.00
_cell.angle_gamma   90.00
#
_symmetry.space_group_name_H-M   'P 1'
#
loop_
_entity.id
_entity.type
_entity.pdbx_description
1 polymer ?
#
loop_
_entity_poly.entity_id
_entity_poly.type
_entity_poly.pdbx_seq_one_letter_code
_entity_poly.pdbx_strand_id
1 'polypeptide(L)'
;MHLSKIRLRNYRRLADVKIDLDSEISIFVGANNSGKTSVAHALHFFIGGARDRVSFHDISACRWSDIDAFEAGQADAALPVLSLDLWFGVEQADLHRVIDLLPNLEWQGAMVGVRIAFAPRNEDETLTRFQELHAQAQEAVADLETPEDEEPYVAPPRTLREYLEDELQREYEFKYFVLDEAQFNEELEPNEGYEPQELLRDQGRTGKDIVNSLIKVDFLYAQRHLSDSEGGSRAEELSRHLSRYYQRNLQRHGDDYNAIRALADSEILLNQHLEQVFADTLQQLARLGYPGLTNPRLMIKSALNPATVMNSQDGAHVHYALNDEGLTLPDKNNGLGFKNLIYMVVELLDLHAQWLATEEKCPPLHLVFVEEPEAHLHAQLQQVFVNKVLEILAAEDDAPDGFHTQLALTTHSPHILYERGFQPIRYFRREGKGIAQASKVLNLSEFYRTTANPSRDFLERYLKLTHCDVFFADAAVLVEGNVERLVMPQMIAKAAPGLRSCYLSVLEIGGAYAHLFRTLIEFIGITTLVVTDLDSANGPADEENEDDAEPAGGDGEENEVAPGSTCTPETPNAVTSNQMLAQWLPGRHRIDEPLSVEDCCKELPADLSRTGAIRVCYPGTVTLERNGSQIERAGRTLEVAFAFDNLDWTQQAANRELKLRVRTPQNLEDLAEKLHNKVHSSNYKKTDFALGLLAKDPDAWNVPHYILEGLQWLEATLGVAEEDEEQQQGDAA
;
A
#
# COMPACT_ATOMS: atom_id res chain seq x y z
N MET A 1 -11.32 -20.41 -17.32
CA MET A 1 -9.93 -20.45 -16.82
C MET A 1 -9.53 -19.09 -16.30
N HIS A 2 -8.82 -18.97 -15.18
CA HIS A 2 -8.31 -17.71 -14.62
C HIS A 2 -6.95 -17.93 -13.93
N LEU A 3 -6.13 -16.89 -13.83
CA LEU A 3 -4.90 -16.95 -13.05
C LEU A 3 -5.26 -16.81 -11.58
N SER A 4 -5.09 -17.88 -10.81
CA SER A 4 -5.54 -17.97 -9.41
C SER A 4 -4.47 -17.51 -8.42
N LYS A 5 -3.22 -17.95 -8.64
CA LYS A 5 -2.11 -17.65 -7.73
C LYS A 5 -0.81 -17.44 -8.51
N ILE A 6 0.05 -16.61 -7.96
CA ILE A 6 1.44 -16.48 -8.41
C ILE A 6 2.39 -16.60 -7.22
N ARG A 7 3.59 -17.15 -7.44
CA ARG A 7 4.68 -17.08 -6.47
C ARG A 7 5.94 -16.59 -7.16
N LEU A 8 6.50 -15.53 -6.60
CA LEU A 8 7.73 -14.88 -7.08
C LEU A 8 8.86 -15.15 -6.11
N ARG A 9 10.02 -15.53 -6.63
CA ARG A 9 11.22 -15.75 -5.83
C ARG A 9 12.42 -15.01 -6.40
N ASN A 10 13.21 -14.44 -5.49
CA ASN A 10 14.51 -13.82 -5.74
C ASN A 10 14.48 -12.63 -6.72
N TYR A 11 13.35 -11.95 -6.89
CA TYR A 11 13.22 -10.81 -7.78
C TYR A 11 13.06 -9.49 -6.99
N ARG A 12 14.06 -8.63 -7.02
CA ARG A 12 14.12 -7.35 -6.28
C ARG A 12 13.82 -7.58 -4.79
N ARG A 13 12.80 -6.91 -4.24
CA ARG A 13 12.33 -7.12 -2.85
C ARG A 13 11.39 -8.32 -2.69
N LEU A 14 10.98 -8.93 -3.78
CA LEU A 14 10.12 -10.13 -3.79
C LEU A 14 11.00 -11.38 -3.61
N ALA A 15 11.57 -11.53 -2.40
CA ALA A 15 12.50 -12.62 -2.12
C ALA A 15 11.81 -14.00 -2.16
N ASP A 16 10.62 -14.11 -1.57
CA ASP A 16 9.69 -15.22 -1.72
C ASP A 16 8.29 -14.74 -1.36
N VAL A 17 7.44 -14.55 -2.37
CA VAL A 17 6.14 -13.92 -2.22
C VAL A 17 5.07 -14.71 -2.97
N LYS A 18 4.02 -15.11 -2.23
CA LYS A 18 2.79 -15.71 -2.76
C LYS A 18 1.72 -14.64 -2.87
N ILE A 19 1.04 -14.57 -4.01
CA ILE A 19 -0.05 -13.63 -4.26
C ILE A 19 -1.23 -14.41 -4.83
N ASP A 20 -2.35 -14.38 -4.12
CA ASP A 20 -3.62 -14.89 -4.63
C ASP A 20 -4.25 -13.80 -5.52
N LEU A 21 -4.74 -14.17 -6.68
CA LEU A 21 -5.42 -13.26 -7.57
C LEU A 21 -6.92 -13.56 -7.55
N ASP A 22 -7.72 -12.49 -7.52
CA ASP A 22 -9.16 -12.61 -7.68
C ASP A 22 -9.51 -12.85 -9.15
N SER A 23 -10.61 -13.53 -9.43
CA SER A 23 -11.02 -13.85 -10.80
C SER A 23 -11.35 -12.61 -11.63
N GLU A 24 -11.75 -11.49 -11.01
CA GLU A 24 -12.10 -10.27 -11.70
C GLU A 24 -11.06 -9.17 -11.48
N ILE A 25 -10.84 -8.78 -10.20
CA ILE A 25 -9.97 -7.65 -9.87
C ILE A 25 -9.14 -7.93 -8.61
N SER A 26 -7.84 -7.67 -8.68
CA SER A 26 -6.94 -7.68 -7.53
C SER A 26 -6.34 -6.30 -7.30
N ILE A 27 -6.37 -5.81 -6.05
CA ILE A 27 -5.92 -4.47 -5.70
C ILE A 27 -4.68 -4.58 -4.81
N PHE A 28 -3.54 -4.10 -5.31
CA PHE A 28 -2.26 -4.14 -4.61
C PHE A 28 -2.06 -2.85 -3.84
N VAL A 29 -2.01 -2.95 -2.52
CA VAL A 29 -1.88 -1.82 -1.60
C VAL A 29 -0.68 -2.00 -0.67
N GLY A 30 -0.20 -0.93 -0.09
CA GLY A 30 0.92 -0.94 0.85
C GLY A 30 1.71 0.36 0.78
N ALA A 31 2.63 0.55 1.71
CA ALA A 31 3.50 1.73 1.76
C ALA A 31 4.32 1.90 0.46
N ASN A 32 4.88 3.10 0.26
CA ASN A 32 5.79 3.35 -0.85
C ASN A 32 6.96 2.37 -0.81
N ASN A 33 7.42 1.92 -1.98
CA ASN A 33 8.54 1.00 -2.11
C ASN A 33 8.33 -0.37 -1.42
N SER A 34 7.07 -0.83 -1.27
CA SER A 34 6.72 -2.15 -0.71
C SER A 34 6.73 -3.29 -1.73
N GLY A 35 7.10 -3.03 -3.00
CA GLY A 35 7.23 -4.06 -4.02
C GLY A 35 6.02 -4.21 -4.96
N LYS A 36 4.97 -3.39 -4.85
CA LYS A 36 3.77 -3.44 -5.72
C LYS A 36 4.12 -3.37 -7.20
N THR A 37 4.83 -2.33 -7.63
CA THR A 37 5.32 -2.16 -9.01
C THR A 37 6.29 -3.25 -9.44
N SER A 38 7.05 -3.84 -8.49
CA SER A 38 7.96 -4.94 -8.79
C SER A 38 7.23 -6.20 -9.28
N VAL A 39 5.99 -6.44 -8.85
CA VAL A 39 5.17 -7.55 -9.40
C VAL A 39 4.84 -7.33 -10.87
N ALA A 40 4.44 -6.11 -11.24
CA ALA A 40 4.18 -5.75 -12.63
C ALA A 40 5.43 -5.96 -13.51
N HIS A 41 6.58 -5.46 -13.05
CA HIS A 41 7.86 -5.63 -13.74
C HIS A 41 8.26 -7.12 -13.85
N ALA A 42 8.05 -7.92 -12.79
CA ALA A 42 8.31 -9.36 -12.81
C ALA A 42 7.44 -10.07 -13.84
N LEU A 43 6.12 -9.82 -13.86
CA LEU A 43 5.22 -10.40 -14.86
C LEU A 43 5.65 -10.04 -16.29
N HIS A 44 6.02 -8.77 -16.51
CA HIS A 44 6.50 -8.32 -17.80
C HIS A 44 7.84 -8.98 -18.21
N PHE A 45 8.75 -9.15 -17.25
CA PHE A 45 10.04 -9.80 -17.48
C PHE A 45 9.87 -11.29 -17.80
N PHE A 46 9.19 -12.04 -16.93
CA PHE A 46 9.08 -13.49 -17.06
C PHE A 46 8.19 -13.92 -18.23
N ILE A 47 7.01 -13.34 -18.38
CA ILE A 47 6.06 -13.72 -19.44
C ILE A 47 6.50 -13.15 -20.79
N GLY A 48 7.00 -11.90 -20.81
CA GLY A 48 7.57 -11.30 -22.02
C GLY A 48 8.85 -11.98 -22.50
N GLY A 49 9.61 -12.62 -21.60
CA GLY A 49 10.85 -13.33 -21.89
C GLY A 49 11.94 -12.46 -22.54
N ALA A 50 12.01 -11.20 -22.16
CA ALA A 50 12.93 -10.22 -22.69
C ALA A 50 14.20 -10.14 -21.81
N ARG A 51 15.28 -10.86 -22.19
CA ARG A 51 16.54 -10.92 -21.44
C ARG A 51 17.25 -9.57 -21.34
N ASP A 52 17.11 -8.72 -22.33
CA ASP A 52 17.72 -7.39 -22.45
C ASP A 52 17.19 -6.39 -21.40
N ARG A 53 16.15 -6.76 -20.64
CA ARG A 53 15.51 -5.91 -19.62
C ARG A 53 15.88 -6.25 -18.19
N VAL A 54 16.62 -7.34 -17.95
CA VAL A 54 17.09 -7.72 -16.62
C VAL A 54 18.46 -7.16 -16.34
N SER A 55 18.66 -6.69 -15.12
CA SER A 55 19.95 -6.27 -14.58
C SER A 55 20.31 -7.09 -13.35
N PHE A 56 21.57 -7.07 -12.94
CA PHE A 56 22.02 -7.68 -11.70
C PHE A 56 21.20 -7.18 -10.49
N HIS A 57 20.81 -5.91 -10.48
CA HIS A 57 20.02 -5.30 -9.41
C HIS A 57 18.55 -5.80 -9.34
N ASP A 58 18.11 -6.59 -10.30
CA ASP A 58 16.82 -7.29 -10.23
C ASP A 58 16.92 -8.58 -9.38
N ILE A 59 18.12 -9.07 -9.07
CA ILE A 59 18.33 -10.14 -8.10
C ILE A 59 18.11 -9.58 -6.70
N SER A 60 17.33 -10.27 -5.86
CA SER A 60 17.08 -9.86 -4.47
C SER A 60 18.39 -9.66 -3.71
N ALA A 61 18.56 -8.49 -3.06
CA ALA A 61 19.78 -8.14 -2.36
C ALA A 61 20.15 -9.14 -1.23
N CYS A 62 19.15 -9.76 -0.60
CA CYS A 62 19.38 -10.82 0.39
C CYS A 62 20.06 -12.08 -0.17
N ARG A 63 20.13 -12.23 -1.51
CA ARG A 63 20.81 -13.34 -2.19
C ARG A 63 22.22 -12.99 -2.70
N TRP A 64 22.65 -11.78 -2.51
CA TRP A 64 24.00 -11.39 -2.98
C TRP A 64 25.10 -12.12 -2.19
N SER A 65 24.88 -12.41 -0.91
CA SER A 65 25.79 -13.24 -0.11
C SER A 65 25.94 -14.67 -0.64
N ASP A 66 24.91 -15.20 -1.33
CA ASP A 66 24.97 -16.54 -1.91
C ASP A 66 25.95 -16.55 -3.10
N ILE A 67 26.02 -15.45 -3.87
CA ILE A 67 26.99 -15.27 -4.97
C ILE A 67 28.41 -15.23 -4.44
N ASP A 68 28.65 -14.52 -3.32
CA ASP A 68 29.98 -14.46 -2.69
C ASP A 68 30.39 -15.82 -2.13
N ALA A 69 29.43 -16.55 -1.53
CA ALA A 69 29.65 -17.89 -1.03
C ALA A 69 29.99 -18.88 -2.16
N PHE A 70 29.32 -18.73 -3.31
CA PHE A 70 29.61 -19.53 -4.51
C PHE A 70 30.99 -19.19 -5.09
N GLU A 71 31.36 -17.91 -5.20
CA GLU A 71 32.69 -17.46 -5.61
C GLU A 71 33.79 -18.04 -4.71
N ALA A 72 33.54 -18.06 -3.39
CA ALA A 72 34.46 -18.61 -2.40
C ALA A 72 34.53 -20.15 -2.39
N GLY A 73 33.73 -20.84 -3.22
CA GLY A 73 33.72 -22.30 -3.32
C GLY A 73 33.17 -22.99 -2.05
N GLN A 74 32.24 -22.35 -1.33
CA GLN A 74 31.60 -22.96 -0.17
C GLN A 74 30.75 -24.15 -0.60
N ALA A 75 30.74 -25.21 0.23
CA ALA A 75 29.91 -26.38 -0.03
C ALA A 75 28.41 -25.99 -0.03
N ASP A 76 27.67 -26.54 -0.99
CA ASP A 76 26.22 -26.29 -1.20
C ASP A 76 25.84 -24.84 -1.62
N ALA A 77 26.81 -23.96 -1.88
CA ALA A 77 26.54 -22.65 -2.46
C ALA A 77 26.16 -22.78 -3.95
N ALA A 78 25.13 -22.05 -4.37
CA ALA A 78 24.65 -22.00 -5.76
C ALA A 78 24.30 -20.58 -6.17
N LEU A 79 24.32 -20.28 -7.46
CA LEU A 79 23.89 -19.00 -7.96
C LEU A 79 22.37 -18.82 -7.84
N PRO A 80 21.90 -17.62 -7.48
CA PRO A 80 20.48 -17.38 -7.26
C PRO A 80 19.67 -17.58 -8.54
N VAL A 81 18.57 -18.33 -8.43
CA VAL A 81 17.58 -18.50 -9.49
C VAL A 81 16.38 -17.60 -9.24
N LEU A 82 16.06 -16.75 -10.20
CA LEU A 82 14.84 -15.94 -10.16
C LEU A 82 13.69 -16.76 -10.74
N SER A 83 12.54 -16.82 -10.08
CA SER A 83 11.43 -17.61 -10.61
C SER A 83 10.06 -16.98 -10.41
N LEU A 84 9.17 -17.24 -11.36
CA LEU A 84 7.75 -16.95 -11.32
C LEU A 84 6.97 -18.25 -11.52
N ASP A 85 6.18 -18.64 -10.52
CA ASP A 85 5.22 -19.74 -10.64
C ASP A 85 3.84 -19.13 -10.94
N LEU A 86 3.20 -19.60 -12.00
CA LEU A 86 1.85 -19.23 -12.41
C LEU A 86 0.91 -20.43 -12.17
N TRP A 87 -0.18 -20.22 -11.44
CA TRP A 87 -1.16 -21.24 -11.13
C TRP A 87 -2.52 -20.83 -11.68
N PHE A 88 -3.00 -21.59 -12.67
CA PHE A 88 -4.26 -21.36 -13.36
C PHE A 88 -5.35 -22.23 -12.77
N GLY A 89 -6.46 -21.64 -12.33
CA GLY A 89 -7.69 -22.35 -12.03
C GLY A 89 -8.36 -22.79 -13.32
N VAL A 90 -8.62 -24.09 -13.44
CA VAL A 90 -9.08 -24.73 -14.69
C VAL A 90 -10.39 -25.46 -14.45
N GLU A 91 -11.38 -25.16 -15.26
CA GLU A 91 -12.62 -25.91 -15.32
C GLU A 91 -12.55 -27.06 -16.36
N GLN A 92 -13.45 -28.03 -16.26
CA GLN A 92 -13.44 -29.17 -17.13
C GLN A 92 -13.55 -28.83 -18.63
N ALA A 93 -14.22 -27.71 -18.95
CA ALA A 93 -14.33 -27.18 -20.31
C ALA A 93 -13.01 -26.66 -20.88
N ASP A 94 -12.09 -26.22 -20.03
CA ASP A 94 -10.81 -25.60 -20.42
C ASP A 94 -9.63 -26.58 -20.49
N LEU A 95 -9.81 -27.86 -20.12
CA LEU A 95 -8.73 -28.87 -20.09
C LEU A 95 -7.97 -28.97 -21.40
N HIS A 96 -8.65 -28.81 -22.52
CA HIS A 96 -8.03 -28.88 -23.84
C HIS A 96 -7.01 -27.78 -24.12
N ARG A 97 -7.09 -26.66 -23.37
CA ARG A 97 -6.19 -25.51 -23.49
C ARG A 97 -4.90 -25.68 -22.71
N VAL A 98 -4.95 -26.45 -21.62
CA VAL A 98 -3.83 -26.63 -20.68
C VAL A 98 -3.15 -27.98 -20.78
N ILE A 99 -3.40 -28.74 -21.88
CA ILE A 99 -2.95 -30.11 -22.04
C ILE A 99 -1.42 -30.24 -21.91
N ASP A 100 -0.68 -29.25 -22.39
CA ASP A 100 0.78 -29.19 -22.33
C ASP A 100 1.32 -28.96 -20.91
N LEU A 101 0.46 -28.54 -19.96
CA LEU A 101 0.78 -28.28 -18.54
C LEU A 101 0.24 -29.35 -17.59
N LEU A 102 -0.40 -30.39 -18.09
CA LEU A 102 -0.87 -31.48 -17.24
C LEU A 102 0.31 -32.35 -16.80
N PRO A 103 0.53 -32.57 -15.49
CA PRO A 103 1.64 -33.39 -15.01
C PRO A 103 1.53 -34.85 -15.46
N ASN A 104 0.30 -35.34 -15.60
CA ASN A 104 -0.01 -36.69 -16.09
C ASN A 104 -1.43 -36.75 -16.67
N LEU A 105 -1.76 -37.84 -17.39
CA LEU A 105 -3.08 -38.03 -18.02
C LEU A 105 -4.20 -38.39 -17.04
N GLU A 106 -3.88 -38.72 -15.79
CA GLU A 106 -4.85 -39.07 -14.73
C GLU A 106 -5.12 -37.86 -13.81
N TRP A 107 -4.62 -36.65 -14.18
CA TRP A 107 -4.77 -35.44 -13.39
C TRP A 107 -6.25 -35.13 -13.09
N GLN A 108 -6.56 -34.88 -11.81
CA GLN A 108 -7.89 -34.54 -11.30
C GLN A 108 -7.88 -33.32 -10.40
N GLY A 109 -6.81 -32.50 -10.49
CA GLY A 109 -6.66 -31.26 -9.71
C GLY A 109 -7.63 -30.16 -10.14
N ALA A 110 -7.59 -29.04 -9.42
CA ALA A 110 -8.32 -27.82 -9.74
C ALA A 110 -7.41 -26.75 -10.40
N MET A 111 -6.09 -26.87 -10.23
CA MET A 111 -5.12 -25.91 -10.75
C MET A 111 -4.02 -26.62 -11.54
N VAL A 112 -3.56 -25.96 -12.60
CA VAL A 112 -2.34 -26.33 -13.32
C VAL A 112 -1.29 -25.27 -13.10
N GLY A 113 -0.03 -25.68 -12.89
CA GLY A 113 1.06 -24.77 -12.60
C GLY A 113 2.16 -24.79 -13.65
N VAL A 114 2.76 -23.64 -13.90
CA VAL A 114 3.96 -23.51 -14.70
C VAL A 114 4.97 -22.60 -13.98
N ARG A 115 6.24 -23.04 -13.89
CA ARG A 115 7.36 -22.22 -13.41
C ARG A 115 8.14 -21.70 -14.58
N ILE A 116 8.37 -20.41 -14.56
CA ILE A 116 9.32 -19.71 -15.44
C ILE A 116 10.51 -19.35 -14.55
N ALA A 117 11.66 -19.96 -14.81
CA ALA A 117 12.88 -19.70 -14.07
C ALA A 117 13.90 -18.99 -14.96
N PHE A 118 14.50 -17.91 -14.45
CA PHE A 118 15.67 -17.31 -15.02
C PHE A 118 16.87 -17.77 -14.20
N ALA A 119 17.61 -18.71 -14.76
CA ALA A 119 18.61 -19.51 -14.06
C ALA A 119 19.96 -19.52 -14.81
N PRO A 120 21.06 -19.73 -14.11
CA PRO A 120 22.36 -19.90 -14.76
C PRO A 120 22.31 -21.06 -15.79
N ARG A 121 22.97 -20.88 -16.92
CA ARG A 121 23.12 -21.92 -17.95
C ARG A 121 23.98 -23.05 -17.45
N ASN A 122 25.12 -22.70 -16.89
CA ASN A 122 26.06 -23.61 -16.29
C ASN A 122 26.88 -22.85 -15.25
N GLU A 123 26.72 -23.18 -13.99
CA GLU A 123 27.36 -22.48 -12.86
C GLU A 123 28.90 -22.61 -12.92
N ASP A 124 29.42 -23.82 -13.19
CA ASP A 124 30.85 -24.09 -13.26
C ASP A 124 31.54 -23.31 -14.40
N GLU A 125 30.88 -23.24 -15.57
CA GLU A 125 31.40 -22.46 -16.69
C GLU A 125 31.36 -20.96 -16.43
N THR A 126 30.33 -20.46 -15.73
CA THR A 126 30.22 -19.05 -15.32
C THR A 126 31.37 -18.66 -14.41
N LEU A 127 31.66 -19.49 -13.40
CA LEU A 127 32.78 -19.28 -12.49
C LEU A 127 34.13 -19.33 -13.24
N THR A 128 34.30 -20.28 -14.13
CA THR A 128 35.54 -20.43 -14.93
C THR A 128 35.78 -19.19 -15.80
N ARG A 129 34.75 -18.70 -16.50
CA ARG A 129 34.84 -17.48 -17.32
C ARG A 129 35.18 -16.23 -16.52
N PHE A 130 34.53 -16.09 -15.35
CA PHE A 130 34.87 -15.02 -14.41
C PHE A 130 36.37 -15.08 -14.01
N GLN A 131 36.82 -16.27 -13.57
CA GLN A 131 38.22 -16.46 -13.15
C GLN A 131 39.24 -16.17 -14.27
N GLU A 132 38.95 -16.59 -15.49
CA GLU A 132 39.76 -16.30 -16.66
C GLU A 132 39.82 -14.79 -16.94
N LEU A 133 38.67 -14.09 -16.93
CA LEU A 133 38.61 -12.64 -17.15
C LEU A 133 39.30 -11.87 -16.02
N HIS A 134 39.08 -12.26 -14.79
CA HIS A 134 39.75 -11.66 -13.64
C HIS A 134 41.27 -11.81 -13.72
N ALA A 135 41.76 -13.01 -14.04
CA ALA A 135 43.18 -13.24 -14.21
C ALA A 135 43.81 -12.40 -15.35
N GLN A 136 43.12 -12.32 -16.51
CA GLN A 136 43.55 -11.46 -17.61
C GLN A 136 43.56 -9.98 -17.23
N ALA A 137 42.57 -9.51 -16.50
CA ALA A 137 42.49 -8.13 -16.04
C ALA A 137 43.64 -7.81 -15.05
N GLN A 138 43.94 -8.72 -14.14
CA GLN A 138 45.07 -8.57 -13.21
C GLN A 138 46.46 -8.59 -13.94
N GLU A 139 46.62 -9.46 -14.92
CA GLU A 139 47.84 -9.50 -15.75
C GLU A 139 48.05 -8.18 -16.51
N ALA A 140 46.96 -7.58 -17.03
CA ALA A 140 47.04 -6.31 -17.76
C ALA A 140 47.44 -5.12 -16.88
N VAL A 141 47.26 -5.17 -15.57
CA VAL A 141 47.63 -4.09 -14.64
C VAL A 141 48.85 -4.43 -13.74
N ALA A 142 49.43 -5.62 -13.90
CA ALA A 142 50.56 -6.08 -13.07
C ALA A 142 51.81 -5.19 -13.15
N ASP A 143 51.99 -4.48 -14.27
CA ASP A 143 53.12 -3.58 -14.51
C ASP A 143 52.86 -2.12 -14.04
N LEU A 144 51.68 -1.82 -13.46
CA LEU A 144 51.38 -0.50 -12.92
C LEU A 144 52.08 -0.28 -11.58
N GLU A 145 52.94 0.76 -11.51
CA GLU A 145 53.61 1.14 -10.27
C GLU A 145 52.54 1.67 -9.27
N THR A 146 52.39 0.99 -8.12
CA THR A 146 51.57 1.43 -7.02
C THR A 146 52.37 2.35 -6.09
N PRO A 147 51.91 3.56 -5.73
CA PRO A 147 52.59 4.39 -4.71
C PRO A 147 52.72 3.63 -3.39
N GLU A 148 53.80 3.89 -2.63
CA GLU A 148 54.11 3.15 -1.39
C GLU A 148 53.02 3.21 -0.30
N ASP A 149 52.13 4.21 -0.35
CA ASP A 149 51.04 4.46 0.61
C ASP A 149 49.64 4.06 0.11
N GLU A 150 49.49 3.44 -1.08
CA GLU A 150 48.20 3.03 -1.64
C GLU A 150 48.10 1.51 -1.78
N GLU A 151 46.86 0.98 -1.63
CA GLU A 151 46.59 -0.42 -1.91
C GLU A 151 46.75 -0.72 -3.42
N PRO A 152 47.24 -1.91 -3.80
CA PRO A 152 47.42 -2.27 -5.23
C PRO A 152 46.11 -2.16 -5.99
N TYR A 153 46.15 -1.51 -7.15
CA TYR A 153 44.95 -1.41 -7.99
C TYR A 153 44.53 -2.78 -8.49
N VAL A 154 43.28 -3.14 -8.17
CA VAL A 154 42.63 -4.37 -8.65
C VAL A 154 41.72 -4.01 -9.83
N ALA A 155 42.04 -4.51 -11.01
CA ALA A 155 41.21 -4.24 -12.19
C ALA A 155 39.87 -4.99 -12.16
N PRO A 156 38.78 -4.36 -12.62
CA PRO A 156 37.46 -5.06 -12.71
C PRO A 156 37.49 -6.12 -13.85
N PRO A 157 36.67 -7.20 -13.73
CA PRO A 157 35.78 -7.47 -12.58
C PRO A 157 36.57 -8.00 -11.38
N ARG A 158 36.32 -7.39 -10.19
CA ARG A 158 37.00 -7.76 -8.94
C ARG A 158 36.36 -8.95 -8.26
N THR A 159 35.03 -9.06 -8.42
CA THR A 159 34.18 -10.08 -7.82
C THR A 159 33.25 -10.68 -8.87
N LEU A 160 32.74 -11.87 -8.58
CA LEU A 160 31.73 -12.49 -9.43
C LEU A 160 30.47 -11.63 -9.56
N ARG A 161 30.13 -10.81 -8.56
CA ARG A 161 29.05 -9.84 -8.65
C ARG A 161 29.30 -8.80 -9.74
N GLU A 162 30.48 -8.14 -9.74
CA GLU A 162 30.84 -7.18 -10.79
C GLU A 162 30.82 -7.82 -12.19
N TYR A 163 31.25 -9.07 -12.31
CA TYR A 163 31.17 -9.83 -13.55
C TYR A 163 29.71 -10.02 -14.00
N LEU A 164 28.83 -10.40 -13.07
CA LEU A 164 27.41 -10.61 -13.36
C LEU A 164 26.65 -9.29 -13.62
N GLU A 165 27.13 -8.14 -13.17
CA GLU A 165 26.52 -6.85 -13.55
C GLU A 165 26.55 -6.62 -15.06
N ASP A 166 27.62 -7.02 -15.72
CA ASP A 166 27.78 -6.85 -17.17
C ASP A 166 27.31 -8.06 -17.99
N GLU A 167 27.52 -9.28 -17.49
CA GLU A 167 27.36 -10.51 -18.26
C GLU A 167 26.13 -11.37 -17.86
N LEU A 168 25.26 -10.89 -16.97
CA LEU A 168 24.08 -11.64 -16.46
C LEU A 168 23.22 -12.21 -17.60
N GLN A 169 22.98 -11.41 -18.63
CA GLN A 169 22.13 -11.81 -19.77
C GLN A 169 22.74 -12.93 -20.61
N ARG A 170 24.06 -13.07 -20.59
CA ARG A 170 24.79 -14.14 -21.27
C ARG A 170 24.83 -15.41 -20.43
N GLU A 171 25.06 -15.26 -19.13
CA GLU A 171 25.24 -16.39 -18.22
C GLU A 171 23.93 -17.04 -17.80
N TYR A 172 22.81 -16.34 -17.89
CA TYR A 172 21.49 -16.81 -17.49
C TYR A 172 20.57 -17.08 -18.69
N GLU A 173 19.58 -17.98 -18.48
CA GLU A 173 18.57 -18.27 -19.48
C GLU A 173 17.20 -18.58 -18.82
N PHE A 174 16.14 -18.47 -19.64
CA PHE A 174 14.81 -18.90 -19.23
C PHE A 174 14.65 -20.41 -19.38
N LYS A 175 14.20 -21.06 -18.30
CA LYS A 175 13.78 -22.47 -18.24
C LYS A 175 12.33 -22.52 -17.81
N TYR A 176 11.58 -23.47 -18.32
CA TYR A 176 10.13 -23.62 -18.07
C TYR A 176 9.86 -25.01 -17.53
N PHE A 177 9.01 -25.10 -16.48
CA PHE A 177 8.71 -26.36 -15.81
C PHE A 177 7.22 -26.50 -15.57
N VAL A 178 6.69 -27.72 -15.70
CA VAL A 178 5.34 -28.09 -15.26
C VAL A 178 5.35 -28.31 -13.74
N LEU A 179 4.35 -27.77 -13.05
CA LEU A 179 4.16 -27.94 -11.61
C LEU A 179 2.93 -28.82 -11.37
N ASP A 180 3.08 -29.85 -10.54
CA ASP A 180 1.97 -30.70 -10.10
C ASP A 180 1.40 -30.18 -8.78
N GLU A 181 0.13 -29.73 -8.80
CA GLU A 181 -0.58 -29.20 -7.62
C GLU A 181 -0.51 -30.14 -6.41
N ALA A 182 -0.56 -31.45 -6.63
CA ALA A 182 -0.51 -32.46 -5.57
C ALA A 182 0.83 -32.52 -4.81
N GLN A 183 1.88 -31.92 -5.36
CA GLN A 183 3.22 -31.87 -4.79
C GLN A 183 3.49 -30.56 -4.01
N PHE A 184 2.47 -29.72 -3.79
CA PHE A 184 2.60 -28.45 -3.09
C PHE A 184 1.62 -28.36 -1.91
N ASN A 185 2.06 -27.69 -0.84
CA ASN A 185 1.20 -27.33 0.28
C ASN A 185 0.35 -26.08 -0.03
N GLU A 186 -0.51 -25.64 0.90
CA GLU A 186 -1.34 -24.43 0.75
C GLU A 186 -0.51 -23.16 0.56
N GLU A 187 0.71 -23.11 1.06
CA GLU A 187 1.67 -22.01 0.88
C GLU A 187 2.45 -22.08 -0.43
N LEU A 188 2.09 -23.04 -1.33
CA LEU A 188 2.79 -23.31 -2.57
C LEU A 188 4.28 -23.69 -2.38
N GLU A 189 4.60 -24.31 -1.25
CA GLU A 189 5.92 -24.89 -1.02
C GLU A 189 5.92 -26.32 -1.54
N PRO A 190 6.96 -26.72 -2.28
CA PRO A 190 7.05 -28.07 -2.80
C PRO A 190 7.32 -29.08 -1.68
N ASN A 191 6.78 -30.26 -1.82
CA ASN A 191 7.12 -31.41 -0.97
C ASN A 191 8.60 -31.75 -1.08
N GLU A 192 9.19 -32.26 -0.02
CA GLU A 192 10.60 -32.65 0.02
C GLU A 192 10.95 -33.67 -1.08
N GLY A 193 11.96 -33.34 -1.87
CA GLY A 193 12.41 -34.20 -2.98
C GLY A 193 11.60 -34.05 -4.28
N TYR A 194 10.63 -33.14 -4.36
CA TYR A 194 9.93 -32.87 -5.60
C TYR A 194 10.78 -32.07 -6.59
N GLU A 195 11.00 -32.62 -7.77
CA GLU A 195 11.63 -31.96 -8.90
C GLU A 195 10.59 -31.74 -10.01
N PRO A 196 10.32 -30.48 -10.42
CA PRO A 196 9.35 -30.21 -11.48
C PRO A 196 9.89 -30.64 -12.84
N GLN A 197 9.00 -31.13 -13.71
CA GLN A 197 9.34 -31.57 -15.07
C GLN A 197 9.63 -30.37 -15.98
N GLU A 198 10.81 -30.33 -16.60
CA GLU A 198 11.17 -29.30 -17.57
C GLU A 198 10.36 -29.43 -18.87
N LEU A 199 9.79 -28.32 -19.33
CA LEU A 199 9.15 -28.17 -20.62
C LEU A 199 10.20 -28.02 -21.71
N LEU A 200 10.66 -29.14 -22.23
CA LEU A 200 11.59 -29.17 -23.36
C LEU A 200 10.88 -28.80 -24.67
N ARG A 201 11.64 -28.32 -25.64
CA ARG A 201 11.10 -27.99 -26.96
C ARG A 201 10.51 -29.26 -27.62
N ASP A 202 9.19 -29.26 -27.80
CA ASP A 202 8.46 -30.30 -28.51
C ASP A 202 7.78 -29.75 -29.77
N GLN A 203 7.84 -30.50 -30.88
CA GLN A 203 7.25 -30.12 -32.17
C GLN A 203 7.48 -28.67 -32.63
N GLY A 204 8.58 -28.05 -32.18
CA GLY A 204 8.93 -26.67 -32.50
C GLY A 204 8.37 -25.62 -31.56
N ARG A 205 7.50 -25.97 -30.60
CA ARG A 205 7.01 -25.07 -29.55
C ARG A 205 7.97 -25.05 -28.36
N THR A 206 8.18 -23.87 -27.81
CA THR A 206 8.98 -23.66 -26.60
C THR A 206 8.05 -23.48 -25.38
N GLY A 207 8.58 -23.62 -24.14
CA GLY A 207 7.81 -23.31 -22.93
C GLY A 207 7.25 -21.88 -22.94
N LYS A 208 7.95 -20.93 -23.55
CA LYS A 208 7.46 -19.55 -23.76
C LYS A 208 6.21 -19.53 -24.65
N ASP A 209 6.19 -20.30 -25.74
CA ASP A 209 5.05 -20.35 -26.66
C ASP A 209 3.83 -20.96 -25.97
N ILE A 210 4.04 -21.95 -25.09
CA ILE A 210 2.97 -22.56 -24.28
C ILE A 210 2.38 -21.54 -23.32
N VAL A 211 3.21 -20.82 -22.54
CA VAL A 211 2.72 -19.79 -21.62
C VAL A 211 1.98 -18.70 -22.36
N ASN A 212 2.54 -18.17 -23.45
CA ASN A 212 1.92 -17.12 -24.25
C ASN A 212 0.62 -17.57 -24.97
N SER A 213 0.41 -18.87 -25.14
CA SER A 213 -0.86 -19.39 -25.66
C SER A 213 -1.98 -19.43 -24.61
N LEU A 214 -1.67 -19.26 -23.32
CA LEU A 214 -2.62 -19.30 -22.21
C LEU A 214 -2.96 -17.92 -21.67
N ILE A 215 -1.97 -17.01 -21.62
CA ILE A 215 -2.12 -15.71 -21.02
C ILE A 215 -1.44 -14.63 -21.85
N LYS A 216 -2.14 -13.52 -22.07
CA LYS A 216 -1.58 -12.23 -22.49
C LYS A 216 -1.56 -11.28 -21.30
N VAL A 217 -0.45 -10.59 -21.10
CA VAL A 217 -0.32 -9.58 -20.04
C VAL A 217 -0.03 -8.23 -20.66
N ASP A 218 -0.91 -7.28 -20.41
CA ASP A 218 -0.77 -5.90 -20.86
C ASP A 218 -0.65 -4.95 -19.64
N PHE A 219 0.08 -3.85 -19.84
CA PHE A 219 0.39 -2.89 -18.78
C PHE A 219 -0.08 -1.50 -19.15
N LEU A 220 -0.88 -0.89 -18.27
CA LEU A 220 -1.31 0.50 -18.37
C LEU A 220 -0.61 1.34 -17.29
N TYR A 221 0.27 2.24 -17.71
CA TYR A 221 0.98 3.18 -16.86
C TYR A 221 0.32 4.55 -16.90
N ALA A 222 -0.38 4.93 -15.84
CA ALA A 222 -1.12 6.19 -15.83
C ALA A 222 -0.27 7.47 -15.88
N GLN A 223 1.03 7.38 -15.56
CA GLN A 223 1.90 8.57 -15.44
C GLN A 223 2.72 8.94 -16.67
N ARG A 224 2.94 8.04 -17.64
CA ARG A 224 3.96 8.25 -18.69
C ARG A 224 3.58 9.20 -19.82
N HIS A 225 2.31 9.42 -20.08
CA HIS A 225 1.89 10.18 -21.28
C HIS A 225 1.69 11.70 -21.07
N LEU A 226 1.78 12.18 -19.83
CA LEU A 226 1.61 13.61 -19.53
C LEU A 226 2.93 14.39 -19.52
N SER A 227 4.07 13.71 -19.49
CA SER A 227 5.41 14.31 -19.43
C SER A 227 6.10 14.49 -20.79
N ASP A 228 5.60 13.84 -21.87
CA ASP A 228 6.27 13.82 -23.17
C ASP A 228 6.04 15.08 -24.03
N SER A 229 5.39 16.12 -23.47
CA SER A 229 5.18 17.39 -24.19
C SER A 229 6.45 18.26 -24.37
N GLU A 230 7.58 17.90 -23.77
CA GLU A 230 8.83 18.67 -23.89
C GLU A 230 9.97 17.98 -24.64
N GLY A 231 9.80 16.72 -25.05
CA GLY A 231 10.78 15.94 -25.79
C GLY A 231 10.52 15.89 -27.30
N GLY A 232 10.49 17.03 -27.97
CA GLY A 232 10.31 17.09 -29.43
C GLY A 232 11.39 16.31 -30.18
N SER A 233 11.02 15.23 -30.88
CA SER A 233 11.90 14.56 -31.81
C SER A 233 12.26 15.47 -32.97
N ARG A 234 13.44 15.27 -33.61
CA ARG A 234 13.86 16.04 -34.79
C ARG A 234 12.83 16.00 -35.94
N ALA A 235 11.99 14.98 -36.02
CA ALA A 235 10.90 14.86 -36.98
C ALA A 235 9.78 15.89 -36.77
N GLU A 236 9.41 16.20 -35.50
CA GLU A 236 8.43 17.24 -35.18
C GLU A 236 8.90 18.64 -35.52
N GLU A 237 10.22 18.90 -35.38
CA GLU A 237 10.80 20.19 -35.69
C GLU A 237 10.77 20.47 -37.21
N LEU A 238 11.08 19.47 -38.02
CA LEU A 238 10.97 19.54 -39.47
C LEU A 238 9.51 19.71 -39.94
N SER A 239 8.60 18.97 -39.36
CA SER A 239 7.16 19.07 -39.64
C SER A 239 6.60 20.46 -39.30
N ARG A 240 7.01 21.05 -38.17
CA ARG A 240 6.68 22.43 -37.78
C ARG A 240 7.25 23.47 -38.77
N HIS A 241 8.47 23.27 -39.22
CA HIS A 241 9.11 24.18 -40.18
C HIS A 241 8.42 24.14 -41.55
N LEU A 242 8.12 22.96 -42.09
CA LEU A 242 7.37 22.76 -43.32
C LEU A 242 5.94 23.30 -43.23
N SER A 243 5.28 23.07 -42.07
CA SER A 243 3.95 23.61 -41.80
C SER A 243 3.93 25.14 -41.78
N ARG A 244 4.94 25.79 -41.17
CA ARG A 244 5.09 27.24 -41.15
C ARG A 244 5.39 27.80 -42.56
N TYR A 245 6.25 27.11 -43.32
CA TYR A 245 6.56 27.49 -44.69
C TYR A 245 5.30 27.43 -45.59
N TYR A 246 4.53 26.35 -45.45
CA TYR A 246 3.29 26.16 -46.21
C TYR A 246 2.22 27.21 -45.84
N GLN A 247 2.02 27.48 -44.54
CA GLN A 247 1.11 28.55 -44.09
C GLN A 247 1.49 29.93 -44.62
N ARG A 248 2.78 30.25 -44.66
CA ARG A 248 3.25 31.55 -45.17
C ARG A 248 3.04 31.71 -46.70
N ASN A 249 3.14 30.63 -47.46
CA ASN A 249 2.97 30.65 -48.90
C ASN A 249 1.51 30.59 -49.34
N LEU A 250 0.64 29.81 -48.66
CA LEU A 250 -0.78 29.72 -48.94
C LEU A 250 -1.53 31.04 -48.66
N GLN A 251 -1.15 31.80 -47.66
CA GLN A 251 -1.74 33.11 -47.34
C GLN A 251 -1.45 34.18 -48.41
N ARG A 252 -0.52 33.92 -49.33
CA ARG A 252 -0.11 34.89 -50.35
C ARG A 252 -0.70 34.67 -51.75
N HIS A 253 -1.27 33.49 -52.03
CA HIS A 253 -1.78 33.16 -53.36
C HIS A 253 -3.25 32.72 -53.29
N GLY A 254 -4.17 33.54 -53.80
CA GLY A 254 -5.62 33.34 -53.76
C GLY A 254 -6.17 32.19 -54.64
N ASP A 255 -5.32 31.33 -55.21
CA ASP A 255 -5.72 30.31 -56.18
C ASP A 255 -6.08 28.93 -55.57
N ASP A 256 -5.92 28.73 -54.24
CA ASP A 256 -6.14 27.43 -53.58
C ASP A 256 -7.55 27.25 -52.98
N TYR A 257 -8.54 28.05 -53.40
CA TYR A 257 -9.91 27.94 -52.85
C TYR A 257 -10.53 26.57 -53.07
N ASN A 258 -10.22 25.92 -54.20
CA ASN A 258 -10.69 24.57 -54.50
C ASN A 258 -10.03 23.48 -53.63
N ALA A 259 -8.76 23.62 -53.31
CA ALA A 259 -8.05 22.70 -52.42
C ALA A 259 -8.55 22.84 -50.96
N ILE A 260 -8.75 24.06 -50.49
CA ILE A 260 -9.32 24.35 -49.17
C ILE A 260 -10.74 23.79 -49.05
N ARG A 261 -11.56 23.94 -50.10
CA ARG A 261 -12.93 23.39 -50.15
C ARG A 261 -12.91 21.86 -50.16
N ALA A 262 -12.05 21.21 -50.94
CA ALA A 262 -11.93 19.76 -50.96
C ALA A 262 -11.46 19.18 -49.60
N LEU A 263 -10.57 19.88 -48.91
CA LEU A 263 -10.18 19.54 -47.56
C LEU A 263 -11.29 19.69 -46.53
N ALA A 264 -12.08 20.78 -46.62
CA ALA A 264 -13.24 21.01 -45.78
C ALA A 264 -14.35 19.96 -45.99
N ASP A 265 -14.64 19.61 -47.26
CA ASP A 265 -15.59 18.55 -47.57
C ASP A 265 -15.11 17.17 -47.08
N SER A 266 -13.81 16.90 -47.21
CA SER A 266 -13.18 15.67 -46.68
C SER A 266 -13.18 15.63 -45.14
N GLU A 267 -12.98 16.76 -44.47
CA GLU A 267 -13.05 16.89 -43.02
C GLU A 267 -14.45 16.56 -42.49
N ILE A 268 -15.49 17.04 -43.15
CA ILE A 268 -16.90 16.76 -42.80
C ILE A 268 -17.16 15.24 -42.87
N LEU A 269 -16.75 14.60 -43.97
CA LEU A 269 -16.96 13.17 -44.18
C LEU A 269 -16.16 12.34 -43.15
N LEU A 270 -14.94 12.75 -42.88
CA LEU A 270 -14.10 12.08 -41.90
C LEU A 270 -14.66 12.23 -40.48
N ASN A 271 -15.12 13.42 -40.10
CA ASN A 271 -15.74 13.65 -38.81
C ASN A 271 -17.00 12.81 -38.60
N GLN A 272 -17.84 12.66 -39.64
CA GLN A 272 -18.99 11.77 -39.59
C GLN A 272 -18.60 10.31 -39.40
N HIS A 273 -17.55 9.87 -40.08
CA HIS A 273 -17.01 8.51 -39.91
C HIS A 273 -16.45 8.28 -38.49
N LEU A 274 -15.64 9.21 -37.99
CA LEU A 274 -15.09 9.16 -36.65
C LEU A 274 -16.20 9.14 -35.58
N GLU A 275 -17.24 9.93 -35.76
CA GLU A 275 -18.38 9.94 -34.86
C GLU A 275 -19.10 8.57 -34.81
N GLN A 276 -19.20 7.89 -35.95
CA GLN A 276 -19.76 6.53 -36.03
C GLN A 276 -18.86 5.48 -35.38
N VAL A 277 -17.57 5.49 -35.71
CA VAL A 277 -16.59 4.49 -35.19
C VAL A 277 -16.42 4.60 -33.70
N PHE A 278 -16.42 5.81 -33.15
CA PHE A 278 -16.21 6.03 -31.70
C PHE A 278 -17.50 6.17 -30.91
N ALA A 279 -18.67 5.98 -31.53
CA ALA A 279 -19.97 6.14 -30.86
C ALA A 279 -20.07 5.28 -29.59
N ASP A 280 -19.68 4.02 -29.65
CA ASP A 280 -19.75 3.08 -28.53
C ASP A 280 -18.76 3.44 -27.43
N THR A 281 -17.54 3.80 -27.77
CA THR A 281 -16.51 4.27 -26.82
C THR A 281 -16.96 5.52 -26.07
N LEU A 282 -17.52 6.51 -26.80
CA LEU A 282 -18.04 7.73 -26.20
C LEU A 282 -19.27 7.46 -25.31
N GLN A 283 -20.11 6.49 -25.68
CA GLN A 283 -21.24 6.06 -24.88
C GLN A 283 -20.78 5.37 -23.59
N GLN A 284 -19.73 4.57 -23.63
CA GLN A 284 -19.16 3.95 -22.45
C GLN A 284 -18.54 4.98 -21.49
N LEU A 285 -17.84 5.98 -22.02
CA LEU A 285 -17.37 7.13 -21.24
C LEU A 285 -18.53 7.89 -20.56
N ALA A 286 -19.64 8.06 -21.26
CA ALA A 286 -20.83 8.68 -20.69
C ALA A 286 -21.44 7.85 -19.54
N ARG A 287 -21.37 6.52 -19.60
CA ARG A 287 -21.78 5.62 -18.48
C ARG A 287 -20.91 5.77 -17.23
N LEU A 288 -19.66 6.21 -17.36
CA LEU A 288 -18.80 6.59 -16.26
C LEU A 288 -19.20 7.90 -15.57
N GLY A 289 -20.32 8.51 -15.98
CA GLY A 289 -20.76 9.79 -15.45
C GLY A 289 -19.99 10.99 -16.00
N TYR A 290 -19.21 10.79 -17.05
CA TYR A 290 -18.47 11.86 -17.72
C TYR A 290 -19.29 12.45 -18.87
N PRO A 291 -19.28 13.75 -19.07
CA PRO A 291 -18.54 14.80 -18.35
C PRO A 291 -19.24 15.39 -17.12
N GLY A 292 -20.27 14.72 -16.57
CA GLY A 292 -21.13 15.22 -15.50
C GLY A 292 -22.35 15.98 -16.01
N LEU A 293 -23.30 16.25 -15.10
CA LEU A 293 -24.62 16.82 -15.48
C LEU A 293 -24.56 18.21 -16.14
N THR A 294 -23.49 18.96 -15.93
CA THR A 294 -23.33 20.35 -16.39
C THR A 294 -22.17 20.56 -17.35
N ASN A 295 -21.41 19.53 -17.68
CA ASN A 295 -20.23 19.64 -18.53
C ASN A 295 -20.55 19.37 -20.02
N PRO A 296 -19.76 19.92 -20.96
CA PRO A 296 -19.97 19.71 -22.38
C PRO A 296 -19.70 18.25 -22.79
N ARG A 297 -20.42 17.78 -23.82
CA ARG A 297 -20.28 16.44 -24.39
C ARG A 297 -18.96 16.30 -25.15
N LEU A 298 -18.30 15.13 -25.02
CA LEU A 298 -17.14 14.76 -25.82
C LEU A 298 -17.51 14.53 -27.28
N MET A 299 -16.68 15.05 -28.19
CA MET A 299 -16.72 14.76 -29.63
C MET A 299 -15.29 14.55 -30.15
N ILE A 300 -15.14 13.62 -31.06
CA ILE A 300 -13.86 13.41 -31.76
C ILE A 300 -13.97 14.14 -33.10
N LYS A 301 -13.05 15.06 -33.37
CA LYS A 301 -12.99 15.81 -34.61
C LYS A 301 -11.60 15.75 -35.21
N SER A 302 -11.60 15.59 -36.54
CA SER A 302 -10.42 15.80 -37.38
C SER A 302 -10.30 17.29 -37.71
N ALA A 303 -9.11 17.81 -37.74
CA ALA A 303 -8.80 19.15 -38.23
C ALA A 303 -7.92 19.03 -39.49
N LEU A 304 -8.53 18.93 -40.63
CA LEU A 304 -7.84 18.87 -41.91
C LEU A 304 -7.56 20.29 -42.44
N ASN A 305 -6.60 20.97 -41.81
CA ASN A 305 -6.06 22.16 -42.47
C ASN A 305 -4.81 21.78 -43.28
N PRO A 306 -4.42 22.57 -44.28
CA PRO A 306 -3.24 22.26 -45.10
C PRO A 306 -1.96 22.05 -44.30
N ALA A 307 -1.83 22.70 -43.16
CA ALA A 307 -0.69 22.56 -42.27
C ALA A 307 -0.68 21.22 -41.48
N THR A 308 -1.87 20.70 -41.09
CA THR A 308 -2.04 19.39 -40.44
C THR A 308 -1.92 18.21 -41.38
N VAL A 309 -2.36 18.37 -42.65
CA VAL A 309 -2.17 17.35 -43.71
C VAL A 309 -0.68 17.10 -43.98
N MET A 310 0.15 18.14 -43.84
CA MET A 310 1.60 18.03 -43.98
C MET A 310 2.27 17.44 -42.72
N ASN A 311 1.62 17.45 -41.56
CA ASN A 311 2.09 16.87 -40.29
C ASN A 311 1.40 15.52 -40.06
N SER A 312 1.77 14.50 -40.77
CA SER A 312 1.10 13.19 -40.88
C SER A 312 0.99 12.35 -39.58
N GLN A 313 1.16 12.93 -38.40
CA GLN A 313 1.04 12.20 -37.14
C GLN A 313 -0.20 12.50 -36.28
N ASP A 314 -0.96 13.60 -36.53
CA ASP A 314 -2.07 14.00 -35.66
C ASP A 314 -3.30 14.48 -36.45
N GLY A 315 -3.91 13.59 -37.22
CA GLY A 315 -5.11 13.92 -38.01
C GLY A 315 -6.42 14.02 -37.21
N ALA A 316 -6.51 13.49 -36.03
CA ALA A 316 -7.71 13.48 -35.21
C ALA A 316 -7.47 14.05 -33.81
N HIS A 317 -8.31 15.00 -33.40
CA HIS A 317 -8.21 15.60 -32.08
C HIS A 317 -9.53 15.43 -31.31
N VAL A 318 -9.42 15.21 -29.99
CA VAL A 318 -10.59 15.20 -29.09
C VAL A 318 -11.05 16.63 -28.85
N HIS A 319 -12.34 16.89 -29.07
CA HIS A 319 -12.98 18.16 -28.81
C HIS A 319 -14.15 17.98 -27.84
N TYR A 320 -14.41 19.01 -27.03
CA TYR A 320 -15.56 19.07 -26.12
C TYR A 320 -16.66 19.88 -26.78
N ALA A 321 -17.84 19.30 -26.95
CA ALA A 321 -19.02 20.01 -27.44
C ALA A 321 -19.59 20.87 -26.28
N LEU A 322 -19.65 22.19 -26.49
CA LEU A 322 -20.25 23.14 -25.57
C LEU A 322 -21.77 23.18 -25.67
N ASN A 323 -22.30 22.88 -26.85
CA ASN A 323 -23.74 22.82 -27.13
C ASN A 323 -24.01 21.83 -28.27
N ASP A 324 -25.30 21.56 -28.52
CA ASP A 324 -25.72 20.69 -29.61
C ASP A 324 -25.59 21.36 -31.03
N GLU A 325 -25.25 22.64 -31.07
CA GLU A 325 -25.07 23.42 -32.29
C GLU A 325 -23.66 23.33 -32.89
N GLY A 326 -22.75 22.51 -32.27
CA GLY A 326 -21.42 22.22 -32.81
C GLY A 326 -20.30 23.16 -32.36
N LEU A 327 -20.54 24.03 -31.37
CA LEU A 327 -19.45 24.75 -30.70
C LEU A 327 -18.62 23.80 -29.87
N THR A 328 -17.30 23.76 -30.13
CA THR A 328 -16.38 22.83 -29.48
C THR A 328 -15.12 23.51 -28.96
N LEU A 329 -14.56 22.98 -27.87
CA LEU A 329 -13.25 23.35 -27.37
C LEU A 329 -12.25 22.22 -27.61
N PRO A 330 -11.03 22.51 -28.06
CA PRO A 330 -10.00 21.50 -28.22
C PRO A 330 -9.56 20.92 -26.87
N ASP A 331 -9.09 19.67 -26.90
CA ASP A 331 -8.67 18.92 -25.71
C ASP A 331 -7.66 19.64 -24.82
N LYS A 332 -6.74 20.43 -25.42
CA LYS A 332 -5.76 21.22 -24.64
C LYS A 332 -6.36 22.15 -23.59
N ASN A 333 -7.64 22.50 -23.72
CA ASN A 333 -8.36 23.37 -22.80
C ASN A 333 -9.01 22.61 -21.64
N ASN A 334 -8.87 21.29 -21.59
CA ASN A 334 -9.41 20.46 -20.52
C ASN A 334 -8.37 20.20 -19.41
N GLY A 335 -8.87 19.92 -18.20
CA GLY A 335 -8.02 19.58 -17.06
C GLY A 335 -7.34 18.20 -17.20
N LEU A 336 -6.15 18.06 -16.65
CA LEU A 336 -5.33 16.84 -16.71
C LEU A 336 -6.07 15.58 -16.22
N GLY A 337 -6.89 15.67 -15.18
CA GLY A 337 -7.62 14.51 -14.64
C GLY A 337 -8.58 13.88 -15.64
N PHE A 338 -9.31 14.70 -16.39
CA PHE A 338 -10.21 14.18 -17.41
C PHE A 338 -9.48 13.59 -18.61
N LYS A 339 -8.38 14.23 -19.04
CA LYS A 339 -7.54 13.71 -20.10
C LYS A 339 -6.99 12.33 -19.73
N ASN A 340 -6.51 12.18 -18.50
CA ASN A 340 -5.99 10.91 -18.02
C ASN A 340 -7.07 9.82 -17.95
N LEU A 341 -8.28 10.15 -17.50
CA LEU A 341 -9.40 9.19 -17.49
C LEU A 341 -9.73 8.71 -18.92
N ILE A 342 -9.88 9.63 -19.86
CA ILE A 342 -10.18 9.30 -21.26
C ILE A 342 -9.08 8.42 -21.84
N TYR A 343 -7.83 8.80 -21.62
CA TYR A 343 -6.67 8.04 -22.04
C TYR A 343 -6.71 6.60 -21.51
N MET A 344 -6.89 6.43 -20.18
CA MET A 344 -6.93 5.10 -19.58
C MET A 344 -8.04 4.22 -20.15
N VAL A 345 -9.24 4.79 -20.35
CA VAL A 345 -10.36 4.02 -20.89
C VAL A 345 -10.11 3.63 -22.36
N VAL A 346 -9.66 4.57 -23.17
CA VAL A 346 -9.38 4.31 -24.61
C VAL A 346 -8.25 3.28 -24.75
N GLU A 347 -7.19 3.41 -23.96
CA GLU A 347 -6.06 2.47 -23.95
C GLU A 347 -6.49 1.07 -23.51
N LEU A 348 -7.31 0.96 -22.46
CA LEU A 348 -7.87 -0.33 -22.01
C LEU A 348 -8.70 -1.00 -23.10
N LEU A 349 -9.54 -0.24 -23.79
CA LEU A 349 -10.35 -0.74 -24.91
C LEU A 349 -9.47 -1.16 -26.10
N ASP A 350 -8.41 -0.41 -26.38
CA ASP A 350 -7.46 -0.74 -27.46
C ASP A 350 -6.68 -2.02 -27.13
N LEU A 351 -6.18 -2.17 -25.88
CA LEU A 351 -5.52 -3.38 -25.41
C LEU A 351 -6.44 -4.60 -25.49
N HIS A 352 -7.71 -4.43 -25.11
CA HIS A 352 -8.72 -5.48 -25.20
C HIS A 352 -9.03 -5.86 -26.66
N ALA A 353 -9.23 -4.89 -27.53
CA ALA A 353 -9.44 -5.12 -28.97
C ALA A 353 -8.22 -5.79 -29.63
N GLN A 354 -6.99 -5.36 -29.30
CA GLN A 354 -5.76 -6.00 -29.77
C GLN A 354 -5.63 -7.45 -29.27
N TRP A 355 -6.08 -7.75 -28.04
CA TRP A 355 -6.10 -9.13 -27.55
C TRP A 355 -7.03 -10.00 -28.40
N LEU A 356 -8.27 -9.56 -28.65
CA LEU A 356 -9.26 -10.30 -29.46
C LEU A 356 -8.87 -10.41 -30.94
N ALA A 357 -8.16 -9.42 -31.50
CA ALA A 357 -7.74 -9.39 -32.90
C ALA A 357 -6.65 -10.44 -33.24
N THR A 358 -6.07 -11.13 -32.24
CA THR A 358 -5.09 -12.20 -32.46
C THR A 358 -5.70 -13.49 -33.02
N GLU A 359 -7.02 -13.54 -33.26
CA GLU A 359 -7.80 -14.63 -33.90
C GLU A 359 -7.43 -16.04 -33.39
N GLU A 360 -6.93 -16.93 -34.28
CA GLU A 360 -6.65 -18.35 -33.96
C GLU A 360 -5.61 -18.57 -32.84
N LYS A 361 -4.83 -17.57 -32.47
CA LYS A 361 -3.80 -17.60 -31.41
C LYS A 361 -4.15 -16.78 -30.19
N CYS A 362 -5.39 -16.33 -30.07
CA CYS A 362 -5.81 -15.54 -28.92
C CYS A 362 -5.72 -16.36 -27.64
N PRO A 363 -4.90 -15.96 -26.64
CA PRO A 363 -4.85 -16.65 -25.37
C PRO A 363 -6.18 -16.45 -24.61
N PRO A 364 -6.70 -17.50 -23.93
CA PRO A 364 -8.00 -17.41 -23.26
C PRO A 364 -8.03 -16.46 -22.08
N LEU A 365 -6.87 -16.08 -21.56
CA LEU A 365 -6.75 -15.17 -20.42
C LEU A 365 -6.03 -13.90 -20.81
N HIS A 366 -6.67 -12.76 -20.53
CA HIS A 366 -6.09 -11.44 -20.65
C HIS A 366 -5.92 -10.81 -19.25
N LEU A 367 -4.69 -10.66 -18.78
CA LEU A 367 -4.37 -9.98 -17.54
C LEU A 367 -3.93 -8.54 -17.83
N VAL A 368 -4.70 -7.57 -17.38
CA VAL A 368 -4.36 -6.16 -17.52
C VAL A 368 -3.87 -5.62 -16.17
N PHE A 369 -2.66 -5.14 -16.17
CA PHE A 369 -2.06 -4.52 -14.99
C PHE A 369 -2.13 -2.99 -15.10
N VAL A 370 -2.85 -2.35 -14.17
CA VAL A 370 -3.04 -0.88 -14.14
C VAL A 370 -2.25 -0.31 -12.98
N GLU A 371 -1.30 0.58 -13.28
CA GLU A 371 -0.45 1.20 -12.27
C GLU A 371 -0.97 2.59 -11.91
N GLU A 372 -1.28 2.77 -10.61
CA GLU A 372 -1.69 4.03 -10.00
C GLU A 372 -2.75 4.82 -10.81
N PRO A 373 -3.94 4.23 -11.07
CA PRO A 373 -4.97 4.88 -11.87
C PRO A 373 -5.47 6.20 -11.27
N GLU A 374 -5.21 6.44 -9.98
CA GLU A 374 -5.53 7.69 -9.30
C GLU A 374 -4.71 8.89 -9.75
N ALA A 375 -3.61 8.71 -10.47
CA ALA A 375 -2.75 9.80 -10.89
C ALA A 375 -3.56 10.86 -11.65
N HIS A 376 -3.58 12.08 -11.10
CA HIS A 376 -4.33 13.24 -11.59
C HIS A 376 -5.86 13.11 -11.61
N LEU A 377 -6.45 12.02 -11.08
CA LEU A 377 -7.90 11.86 -10.99
C LEU A 377 -8.45 12.46 -9.68
N HIS A 378 -9.55 13.20 -9.78
CA HIS A 378 -10.33 13.60 -8.61
C HIS A 378 -10.93 12.36 -7.92
N ALA A 379 -11.05 12.37 -6.59
CA ALA A 379 -11.53 11.26 -5.77
C ALA A 379 -12.80 10.56 -6.32
N GLN A 380 -13.79 11.31 -6.76
CA GLN A 380 -15.03 10.76 -7.33
C GLN A 380 -14.77 9.98 -8.63
N LEU A 381 -13.85 10.46 -9.49
CA LEU A 381 -13.50 9.78 -10.73
C LEU A 381 -12.74 8.48 -10.48
N GLN A 382 -11.92 8.43 -9.42
CA GLN A 382 -11.23 7.21 -9.00
C GLN A 382 -12.22 6.11 -8.62
N GLN A 383 -13.25 6.45 -7.83
CA GLN A 383 -14.32 5.52 -7.43
C GLN A 383 -15.11 5.03 -8.64
N VAL A 384 -15.53 5.95 -9.51
CA VAL A 384 -16.29 5.61 -10.74
C VAL A 384 -15.45 4.72 -11.65
N PHE A 385 -14.16 5.04 -11.86
CA PHE A 385 -13.26 4.24 -12.69
C PHE A 385 -13.20 2.78 -12.23
N VAL A 386 -12.89 2.54 -10.94
CA VAL A 386 -12.73 1.19 -10.40
C VAL A 386 -14.04 0.39 -10.46
N ASN A 387 -15.19 1.06 -10.31
CA ASN A 387 -16.49 0.39 -10.38
C ASN A 387 -16.91 0.04 -11.81
N LYS A 388 -16.52 0.84 -12.77
CA LYS A 388 -17.01 0.73 -14.16
C LYS A 388 -16.01 0.09 -15.12
N VAL A 389 -14.73 0.01 -14.77
CA VAL A 389 -13.71 -0.50 -15.69
C VAL A 389 -13.99 -1.93 -16.14
N LEU A 390 -14.44 -2.82 -15.23
CA LEU A 390 -14.81 -4.20 -15.59
C LEU A 390 -16.07 -4.24 -16.46
N GLU A 391 -17.07 -3.41 -16.15
CA GLU A 391 -18.28 -3.31 -16.98
C GLU A 391 -17.97 -2.83 -18.40
N ILE A 392 -16.99 -1.93 -18.54
CA ILE A 392 -16.53 -1.43 -19.84
C ILE A 392 -15.87 -2.55 -20.64
N LEU A 393 -14.96 -3.31 -20.01
CA LEU A 393 -14.27 -4.42 -20.65
C LEU A 393 -15.20 -5.61 -20.95
N ALA A 394 -16.24 -5.84 -20.12
CA ALA A 394 -17.22 -6.89 -20.32
C ALA A 394 -18.33 -6.50 -21.31
N ALA A 395 -18.51 -5.22 -21.65
CA ALA A 395 -19.58 -4.76 -22.54
C ALA A 395 -19.27 -5.01 -24.02
N GLU A 396 -18.06 -5.38 -24.38
CA GLU A 396 -17.73 -5.86 -25.72
C GLU A 396 -18.07 -7.35 -25.80
N ASP A 397 -19.32 -7.63 -26.23
CA ASP A 397 -19.91 -9.00 -26.37
C ASP A 397 -19.18 -9.91 -27.39
N ASP A 398 -18.02 -9.50 -27.91
CA ASP A 398 -17.30 -10.21 -28.98
C ASP A 398 -16.27 -11.24 -28.45
N ALA A 399 -16.09 -11.38 -27.13
CA ALA A 399 -15.17 -12.39 -26.60
C ALA A 399 -15.78 -13.80 -26.73
N PRO A 400 -15.06 -14.77 -27.31
CA PRO A 400 -15.52 -16.15 -27.39
C PRO A 400 -15.78 -16.74 -26.00
N ASP A 401 -16.70 -17.72 -25.92
CA ASP A 401 -16.99 -18.44 -24.68
C ASP A 401 -15.71 -18.99 -24.02
N GLY A 402 -15.55 -18.74 -22.72
CA GLY A 402 -14.39 -19.17 -21.93
C GLY A 402 -13.17 -18.27 -22.03
N PHE A 403 -13.27 -17.08 -22.68
CA PHE A 403 -12.26 -16.04 -22.64
C PHE A 403 -12.56 -15.09 -21.48
N HIS A 404 -11.49 -14.64 -20.79
CA HIS A 404 -11.67 -13.89 -19.56
C HIS A 404 -10.61 -12.80 -19.39
N THR A 405 -11.04 -11.62 -18.97
CA THR A 405 -10.14 -10.52 -18.61
C THR A 405 -10.07 -10.38 -17.09
N GLN A 406 -8.86 -10.42 -16.54
CA GLN A 406 -8.56 -10.12 -15.13
C GLN A 406 -7.83 -8.80 -15.02
N LEU A 407 -8.16 -8.02 -14.00
CA LEU A 407 -7.47 -6.79 -13.67
C LEU A 407 -6.60 -6.97 -12.41
N ALA A 408 -5.39 -6.46 -12.47
CA ALA A 408 -4.56 -6.21 -11.29
C ALA A 408 -4.20 -4.73 -11.27
N LEU A 409 -4.47 -4.04 -10.18
CA LEU A 409 -4.15 -2.61 -10.08
C LEU A 409 -3.34 -2.31 -8.82
N THR A 410 -2.37 -1.41 -8.94
CA THR A 410 -1.68 -0.82 -7.79
C THR A 410 -2.32 0.51 -7.45
N THR A 411 -2.44 0.82 -6.16
CA THR A 411 -3.00 2.10 -5.75
C THR A 411 -2.44 2.56 -4.41
N HIS A 412 -2.40 3.88 -4.24
CA HIS A 412 -2.21 4.59 -2.96
C HIS A 412 -3.47 5.36 -2.55
N SER A 413 -4.59 5.16 -3.25
CA SER A 413 -5.83 5.89 -3.00
C SER A 413 -6.77 5.14 -2.05
N PRO A 414 -7.13 5.73 -0.90
CA PRO A 414 -8.17 5.18 -0.04
C PRO A 414 -9.55 5.17 -0.72
N HIS A 415 -9.77 6.03 -1.73
CA HIS A 415 -11.04 6.11 -2.45
C HIS A 415 -11.31 4.88 -3.33
N ILE A 416 -10.26 4.29 -3.88
CA ILE A 416 -10.34 3.04 -4.64
C ILE A 416 -10.73 1.88 -3.71
N LEU A 417 -10.11 1.81 -2.52
CA LEU A 417 -10.41 0.76 -1.53
C LEU A 417 -11.82 0.87 -0.97
N TYR A 418 -12.33 2.09 -0.81
CA TYR A 418 -13.67 2.37 -0.33
C TYR A 418 -14.75 1.62 -1.12
N GLU A 419 -14.62 1.54 -2.44
CA GLU A 419 -15.65 0.98 -3.31
C GLU A 419 -15.66 -0.56 -3.36
N ARG A 420 -14.48 -1.21 -3.27
CA ARG A 420 -14.35 -2.65 -3.58
C ARG A 420 -14.33 -3.58 -2.36
N GLY A 421 -14.19 -3.04 -1.14
CA GLY A 421 -14.07 -3.86 0.07
C GLY A 421 -12.68 -4.51 0.20
N PHE A 422 -12.54 -5.42 1.17
CA PHE A 422 -11.23 -6.00 1.54
C PHE A 422 -10.85 -7.23 0.73
N GLN A 423 -11.84 -7.99 0.21
CA GLN A 423 -11.59 -9.26 -0.46
C GLN A 423 -10.58 -9.17 -1.62
N PRO A 424 -10.64 -8.18 -2.53
CA PRO A 424 -9.69 -8.06 -3.62
C PRO A 424 -8.32 -7.49 -3.20
N ILE A 425 -8.14 -7.07 -1.94
CA ILE A 425 -6.92 -6.41 -1.47
C ILE A 425 -5.80 -7.42 -1.25
N ARG A 426 -4.61 -7.09 -1.77
CA ARG A 426 -3.33 -7.73 -1.54
C ARG A 426 -2.42 -6.71 -0.89
N TYR A 427 -2.16 -6.87 0.40
CA TYR A 427 -1.41 -5.91 1.20
C TYR A 427 0.07 -6.24 1.19
N PHE A 428 0.88 -5.32 0.67
CA PHE A 428 2.32 -5.42 0.57
C PHE A 428 2.97 -4.74 1.77
N ARG A 429 3.58 -5.54 2.63
CA ARG A 429 4.32 -5.10 3.81
C ARG A 429 5.82 -5.20 3.57
N ARG A 430 6.59 -4.21 4.06
CA ARG A 430 8.05 -4.28 4.09
C ARG A 430 8.50 -5.02 5.34
N GLU A 431 9.45 -5.94 5.22
CA GLU A 431 10.08 -6.66 6.32
C GLU A 431 11.60 -6.54 6.22
N GLY A 432 12.30 -6.67 7.37
CA GLY A 432 13.75 -6.57 7.44
C GLY A 432 14.30 -5.15 7.29
N LYS A 433 15.61 -5.02 7.48
CA LYS A 433 16.36 -3.75 7.35
C LYS A 433 17.60 -3.96 6.45
N GLY A 434 18.02 -2.89 5.76
CA GLY A 434 19.23 -2.93 4.92
C GLY A 434 19.14 -3.98 3.81
N ILE A 435 20.16 -4.83 3.69
CA ILE A 435 20.27 -5.87 2.65
C ILE A 435 19.19 -6.96 2.83
N ALA A 436 18.75 -7.24 4.05
CA ALA A 436 17.71 -8.22 4.35
C ALA A 436 16.28 -7.71 4.09
N GLN A 437 16.12 -6.50 3.53
CA GLN A 437 14.81 -5.93 3.27
C GLN A 437 14.08 -6.70 2.17
N ALA A 438 12.92 -7.24 2.53
CA ALA A 438 12.04 -8.01 1.64
C ALA A 438 10.60 -7.50 1.72
N SER A 439 9.78 -7.94 0.77
CA SER A 439 8.34 -7.72 0.77
C SER A 439 7.62 -8.99 1.19
N LYS A 440 6.57 -8.83 2.00
CA LYS A 440 5.59 -9.88 2.29
C LYS A 440 4.23 -9.45 1.77
N VAL A 441 3.49 -10.36 1.17
CA VAL A 441 2.12 -10.08 0.71
C VAL A 441 1.12 -10.83 1.57
N LEU A 442 0.14 -10.10 2.09
CA LEU A 442 -0.97 -10.64 2.86
C LEU A 442 -2.24 -10.53 2.01
N ASN A 443 -2.90 -11.67 1.80
CA ASN A 443 -4.11 -11.73 1.01
C ASN A 443 -5.32 -11.50 1.93
N LEU A 444 -5.96 -10.33 1.86
CA LEU A 444 -7.12 -10.02 2.71
C LEU A 444 -8.32 -10.94 2.46
N SER A 445 -8.33 -11.67 1.34
CA SER A 445 -9.27 -12.79 1.13
C SER A 445 -9.18 -13.87 2.22
N GLU A 446 -7.99 -14.09 2.81
CA GLU A 446 -7.80 -15.03 3.93
C GLU A 446 -8.42 -14.48 5.22
N PHE A 447 -8.24 -13.17 5.49
CA PHE A 447 -8.92 -12.48 6.57
C PHE A 447 -10.45 -12.67 6.51
N TYR A 448 -11.00 -12.64 5.29
CA TYR A 448 -12.43 -12.89 5.05
C TYR A 448 -12.88 -14.31 5.42
N ARG A 449 -12.03 -15.31 5.18
CA ARG A 449 -12.34 -16.72 5.48
C ARG A 449 -12.23 -17.05 6.95
N THR A 450 -11.28 -16.42 7.65
CA THR A 450 -10.92 -16.74 9.04
C THR A 450 -11.66 -15.90 10.08
N THR A 451 -12.15 -14.71 9.71
CA THR A 451 -12.80 -13.78 10.64
C THR A 451 -14.33 -13.95 10.63
N ALA A 452 -14.95 -13.96 11.83
CA ALA A 452 -16.39 -14.07 11.98
C ALA A 452 -17.13 -12.91 11.29
N ASN A 453 -18.24 -13.21 10.60
CA ASN A 453 -18.98 -12.26 9.77
C ASN A 453 -19.33 -10.92 10.45
N PRO A 454 -19.88 -10.86 11.70
CA PRO A 454 -20.26 -9.57 12.31
C PRO A 454 -19.07 -8.63 12.51
N SER A 455 -17.93 -9.15 12.98
CA SER A 455 -16.70 -8.36 13.21
C SER A 455 -16.10 -7.86 11.91
N ARG A 456 -16.04 -8.72 10.91
CA ARG A 456 -15.54 -8.38 9.56
C ARG A 456 -16.38 -7.30 8.91
N ASP A 457 -17.71 -7.46 8.88
CA ASP A 457 -18.63 -6.51 8.24
C ASP A 457 -18.58 -5.14 8.95
N PHE A 458 -18.40 -5.14 10.28
CA PHE A 458 -18.17 -3.91 11.05
C PHE A 458 -16.88 -3.22 10.61
N LEU A 459 -15.75 -3.93 10.62
CA LEU A 459 -14.44 -3.39 10.26
C LEU A 459 -14.44 -2.83 8.83
N GLU A 460 -15.01 -3.58 7.88
CA GLU A 460 -15.08 -3.12 6.48
C GLU A 460 -15.88 -1.82 6.36
N ARG A 461 -17.05 -1.73 6.98
CA ARG A 461 -17.87 -0.52 6.94
C ARG A 461 -17.21 0.65 7.64
N TYR A 462 -16.57 0.40 8.77
CA TYR A 462 -15.92 1.44 9.57
C TYR A 462 -14.69 2.01 8.86
N LEU A 463 -13.81 1.16 8.38
CA LEU A 463 -12.59 1.58 7.67
C LEU A 463 -12.92 2.26 6.34
N LYS A 464 -13.91 1.78 5.60
CA LYS A 464 -14.39 2.44 4.37
C LYS A 464 -14.75 3.90 4.58
N LEU A 465 -15.34 4.26 5.73
CA LEU A 465 -15.80 5.61 5.96
C LEU A 465 -14.67 6.64 6.11
N THR A 466 -13.57 6.29 6.80
CA THR A 466 -12.59 7.30 7.23
C THR A 466 -11.14 6.83 7.34
N HIS A 467 -10.85 5.52 7.26
CA HIS A 467 -9.58 4.98 7.77
C HIS A 467 -8.87 3.98 6.85
N CYS A 468 -9.18 3.96 5.53
CA CYS A 468 -8.44 3.13 4.57
C CYS A 468 -6.96 3.50 4.43
N ASP A 469 -6.57 4.66 4.95
CA ASP A 469 -5.19 5.14 4.98
C ASP A 469 -4.24 4.24 5.80
N VAL A 470 -4.78 3.44 6.74
CA VAL A 470 -3.98 2.45 7.49
C VAL A 470 -3.23 1.47 6.60
N PHE A 471 -3.76 1.14 5.42
CA PHE A 471 -3.09 0.25 4.46
C PHE A 471 -1.88 0.88 3.76
N PHE A 472 -1.69 2.18 3.90
CA PHE A 472 -0.56 2.91 3.30
C PHE A 472 0.43 3.42 4.33
N ALA A 473 0.05 3.37 5.63
CA ALA A 473 0.82 3.92 6.71
C ALA A 473 2.05 3.08 7.07
N ASP A 474 3.08 3.73 7.58
CA ASP A 474 4.26 3.09 8.18
C ASP A 474 3.95 2.55 9.57
N ALA A 475 3.06 3.24 10.31
CA ALA A 475 2.55 2.82 11.62
C ALA A 475 1.15 3.38 11.87
N ALA A 476 0.43 2.77 12.82
CA ALA A 476 -0.89 3.22 13.27
C ALA A 476 -0.85 3.73 14.72
N VAL A 477 -1.64 4.78 14.98
CA VAL A 477 -1.93 5.25 16.33
C VAL A 477 -3.43 5.12 16.54
N LEU A 478 -3.84 4.20 17.40
CA LEU A 478 -5.25 3.98 17.74
C LEU A 478 -5.60 4.83 18.96
N VAL A 479 -6.68 5.62 18.85
CA VAL A 479 -7.15 6.48 19.92
C VAL A 479 -8.62 6.24 20.20
N GLU A 480 -9.10 6.53 21.41
CA GLU A 480 -10.49 6.25 21.75
C GLU A 480 -11.49 7.14 21.07
N GLY A 481 -11.18 8.42 20.91
CA GLY A 481 -12.15 9.36 20.42
C GLY A 481 -11.58 10.58 19.70
N ASN A 482 -12.51 11.46 19.33
CA ASN A 482 -12.19 12.69 18.57
C ASN A 482 -11.26 13.64 19.32
N VAL A 483 -11.27 13.66 20.66
CA VAL A 483 -10.44 14.54 21.47
C VAL A 483 -8.98 14.17 21.30
N GLU A 484 -8.66 12.90 21.52
CA GLU A 484 -7.33 12.32 21.34
C GLU A 484 -6.86 12.54 19.92
N ARG A 485 -7.70 12.24 18.93
CA ARG A 485 -7.39 12.43 17.51
C ARG A 485 -7.04 13.87 17.16
N LEU A 486 -7.75 14.86 17.73
CA LEU A 486 -7.51 16.28 17.47
C LEU A 486 -6.18 16.76 18.06
N VAL A 487 -5.82 16.31 19.28
CA VAL A 487 -4.61 16.79 19.97
C VAL A 487 -3.36 15.98 19.65
N MET A 488 -3.50 14.76 19.15
CA MET A 488 -2.40 13.83 18.84
C MET A 488 -1.33 14.46 17.93
N PRO A 489 -1.65 15.19 16.84
CA PRO A 489 -0.62 15.80 16.00
C PRO A 489 0.30 16.78 16.76
N GLN A 490 -0.24 17.56 17.74
CA GLN A 490 0.58 18.44 18.56
C GLN A 490 1.42 17.65 19.57
N MET A 491 0.86 16.58 20.14
CA MET A 491 1.58 15.69 21.05
C MET A 491 2.74 14.97 20.35
N ILE A 492 2.52 14.48 19.12
CA ILE A 492 3.58 13.89 18.29
C ILE A 492 4.69 14.93 18.02
N ALA A 493 4.32 16.14 17.62
CA ALA A 493 5.30 17.16 17.31
C ALA A 493 6.19 17.54 18.50
N LYS A 494 5.68 17.39 19.73
CA LYS A 494 6.41 17.67 20.98
C LYS A 494 7.20 16.49 21.50
N ALA A 495 6.58 15.31 21.51
CA ALA A 495 7.10 14.14 22.22
C ALA A 495 8.05 13.31 21.34
N ALA A 496 7.82 13.30 20.03
CA ALA A 496 8.51 12.44 19.08
C ALA A 496 8.56 13.11 17.69
N PRO A 497 9.37 14.19 17.52
CA PRO A 497 9.42 14.99 16.31
C PRO A 497 9.88 14.18 15.07
N GLY A 498 10.70 13.15 15.23
CA GLY A 498 11.16 12.27 14.16
C GLY A 498 10.00 11.51 13.49
N LEU A 499 8.90 11.25 14.20
CA LEU A 499 7.70 10.62 13.64
C LEU A 499 7.03 11.47 12.54
N ARG A 500 7.35 12.76 12.43
CA ARG A 500 6.84 13.63 11.34
C ARG A 500 7.40 13.25 9.97
N SER A 501 8.47 12.50 9.93
CA SER A 501 9.05 11.94 8.68
C SER A 501 8.35 10.65 8.22
N CYS A 502 7.49 10.06 9.05
CA CYS A 502 6.73 8.85 8.76
C CYS A 502 5.28 9.17 8.40
N TYR A 503 4.69 8.29 7.59
CA TYR A 503 3.25 8.35 7.36
C TYR A 503 2.52 7.58 8.47
N LEU A 504 1.93 8.32 9.42
CA LEU A 504 1.16 7.77 10.53
C LEU A 504 -0.33 7.84 10.26
N SER A 505 -1.05 6.73 10.44
CA SER A 505 -2.50 6.72 10.43
C SER A 505 -3.03 6.80 11.85
N VAL A 506 -3.76 7.90 12.18
CA VAL A 506 -4.38 8.09 13.49
C VAL A 506 -5.84 7.72 13.42
N LEU A 507 -6.20 6.58 14.01
CA LEU A 507 -7.52 5.94 13.95
C LEU A 507 -8.30 6.16 15.24
N GLU A 508 -9.51 6.70 15.13
CA GLU A 508 -10.48 6.74 16.23
C GLU A 508 -11.24 5.43 16.26
N ILE A 509 -11.16 4.64 17.34
CA ILE A 509 -11.71 3.29 17.37
C ILE A 509 -12.85 3.09 18.36
N GLY A 510 -13.10 4.05 19.26
CA GLY A 510 -14.11 3.94 20.31
C GLY A 510 -13.82 2.80 21.29
N GLY A 511 -13.73 3.06 22.58
CA GLY A 511 -13.30 2.08 23.57
C GLY A 511 -14.11 0.76 23.58
N ALA A 512 -15.40 0.81 23.25
CA ALA A 512 -16.26 -0.37 23.22
C ALA A 512 -16.00 -1.34 22.05
N TYR A 513 -15.41 -0.86 20.95
CA TYR A 513 -15.21 -1.65 19.71
C TYR A 513 -13.73 -1.93 19.40
N ALA A 514 -12.86 -1.41 20.21
CA ALA A 514 -11.42 -1.49 20.00
C ALA A 514 -10.89 -2.92 19.84
N HIS A 515 -11.45 -3.88 20.58
CA HIS A 515 -11.10 -5.30 20.49
C HIS A 515 -11.37 -5.91 19.10
N LEU A 516 -12.27 -5.34 18.30
CA LEU A 516 -12.54 -5.81 16.94
C LEU A 516 -11.37 -5.47 15.98
N PHE A 517 -10.67 -4.36 16.25
CA PHE A 517 -9.51 -3.96 15.45
C PHE A 517 -8.30 -4.85 15.67
N ARG A 518 -8.20 -5.50 16.84
CA ARG A 518 -7.13 -6.43 17.17
C ARG A 518 -6.85 -7.42 16.04
N THR A 519 -7.90 -8.11 15.58
CA THR A 519 -7.77 -9.15 14.56
C THR A 519 -7.18 -8.60 13.26
N LEU A 520 -7.61 -7.41 12.84
CA LEU A 520 -7.09 -6.77 11.63
C LEU A 520 -5.65 -6.28 11.82
N ILE A 521 -5.33 -5.60 12.91
CA ILE A 521 -3.98 -5.07 13.20
C ILE A 521 -2.98 -6.22 13.30
N GLU A 522 -3.32 -7.29 13.99
CA GLU A 522 -2.49 -8.49 14.08
C GLU A 522 -2.33 -9.18 12.72
N PHE A 523 -3.38 -9.20 11.88
CA PHE A 523 -3.32 -9.77 10.55
C PHE A 523 -2.41 -8.96 9.61
N ILE A 524 -2.61 -7.63 9.51
CA ILE A 524 -1.78 -6.78 8.64
C ILE A 524 -0.37 -6.58 9.20
N GLY A 525 -0.19 -6.79 10.52
CA GLY A 525 1.09 -6.71 11.21
C GLY A 525 1.76 -5.34 11.14
N ILE A 526 0.98 -4.26 11.18
CA ILE A 526 1.50 -2.89 11.23
C ILE A 526 1.89 -2.53 12.67
N THR A 527 3.03 -1.86 12.83
CA THR A 527 3.45 -1.33 14.14
C THR A 527 2.39 -0.37 14.65
N THR A 528 1.90 -0.60 15.87
CA THR A 528 0.73 0.10 16.37
C THR A 528 0.90 0.57 17.79
N LEU A 529 0.69 1.88 18.01
CA LEU A 529 0.53 2.47 19.33
C LEU A 529 -0.95 2.63 19.64
N VAL A 530 -1.42 2.11 20.77
CA VAL A 530 -2.78 2.29 21.26
C VAL A 530 -2.75 3.23 22.46
N VAL A 531 -3.53 4.31 22.39
CA VAL A 531 -3.69 5.29 23.48
C VAL A 531 -5.14 5.21 23.95
N THR A 532 -5.35 4.81 25.20
CA THR A 532 -6.66 4.51 25.73
C THR A 532 -6.84 5.01 27.16
N ASP A 533 -8.08 5.14 27.63
CA ASP A 533 -8.45 5.56 28.99
C ASP A 533 -8.48 4.35 29.95
N LEU A 534 -8.35 4.57 31.26
CA LEU A 534 -8.55 3.50 32.25
C LEU A 534 -10.02 3.14 32.45
N ASP A 535 -10.92 4.09 32.30
CA ASP A 535 -12.37 3.95 32.44
C ASP A 535 -12.81 3.17 33.68
N SER A 536 -12.28 3.57 34.85
CA SER A 536 -12.54 2.93 36.12
C SER A 536 -14.04 2.98 36.53
N ALA A 537 -14.53 1.86 36.98
CA ALA A 537 -15.88 1.66 37.48
C ALA A 537 -15.88 0.78 38.73
N ASN A 538 -16.87 0.93 39.60
CA ASN A 538 -17.01 0.09 40.77
C ASN A 538 -17.23 -1.38 40.37
N GLY A 539 -16.42 -2.27 40.89
CA GLY A 539 -16.55 -3.71 40.71
C GLY A 539 -17.77 -4.28 41.47
N PRO A 540 -18.10 -5.57 41.24
CA PRO A 540 -19.06 -6.28 42.06
C PRO A 540 -18.60 -6.33 43.54
N ALA A 541 -19.52 -6.27 44.49
CA ALA A 541 -19.17 -6.47 45.91
C ALA A 541 -18.60 -7.88 46.09
N ASP A 542 -17.53 -8.00 46.86
CA ASP A 542 -16.96 -9.31 47.20
C ASP A 542 -17.96 -10.15 47.96
N GLU A 543 -18.41 -11.29 47.44
CA GLU A 543 -19.33 -12.23 48.05
C GLU A 543 -18.73 -12.96 49.32
N GLU A 544 -17.45 -12.68 49.65
CA GLU A 544 -16.74 -13.42 50.71
C GLU A 544 -17.00 -12.94 52.17
N ASN A 545 -17.80 -11.88 52.41
CA ASN A 545 -18.02 -11.35 53.78
C ASN A 545 -19.47 -11.41 54.30
N GLU A 546 -20.36 -12.21 53.69
CA GLU A 546 -21.74 -12.29 54.19
C GLU A 546 -21.92 -13.23 55.42
N ASP A 547 -20.92 -14.02 55.81
CA ASP A 547 -21.09 -15.02 56.89
C ASP A 547 -20.77 -14.52 58.33
N ASP A 548 -20.27 -13.28 58.52
CA ASP A 548 -19.88 -12.78 59.86
C ASP A 548 -20.54 -11.43 60.29
N ALA A 549 -21.58 -10.95 59.63
CA ALA A 549 -22.25 -9.70 60.03
C ALA A 549 -23.39 -9.95 61.01
N GLU A 550 -23.16 -9.75 62.32
CA GLU A 550 -24.21 -9.50 63.29
C GLU A 550 -25.01 -8.25 62.90
N PRO A 551 -26.34 -8.21 63.03
CA PRO A 551 -27.19 -7.07 62.69
C PRO A 551 -27.00 -5.91 63.68
N ALA A 552 -26.08 -4.99 63.39
CA ALA A 552 -25.98 -3.71 64.08
C ALA A 552 -27.06 -2.77 63.53
N GLY A 553 -28.10 -2.53 64.28
CA GLY A 553 -29.10 -1.48 64.05
C GLY A 553 -28.47 -0.10 64.12
N GLY A 554 -28.45 0.62 63.03
CA GLY A 554 -28.04 2.00 62.94
C GLY A 554 -28.56 2.60 61.63
N ASP A 555 -29.51 3.53 61.71
CA ASP A 555 -30.01 4.39 60.64
C ASP A 555 -28.83 5.26 60.09
N GLY A 556 -28.08 4.76 59.15
CA GLY A 556 -27.19 5.51 58.34
C GLY A 556 -27.46 5.09 56.89
N GLU A 557 -28.00 5.99 56.08
CA GLU A 557 -28.01 5.84 54.62
C GLU A 557 -26.58 5.75 54.13
N GLU A 558 -25.96 4.57 54.16
CA GLU A 558 -24.81 4.25 53.33
C GLU A 558 -25.36 4.18 51.92
N ASN A 559 -24.99 5.17 51.09
CA ASN A 559 -25.19 5.14 49.65
C ASN A 559 -24.44 3.92 49.10
N GLU A 560 -25.10 2.78 48.98
CA GLU A 560 -24.57 1.64 48.22
C GLU A 560 -24.28 2.12 46.79
N VAL A 561 -23.00 2.26 46.50
CA VAL A 561 -22.53 2.67 45.17
C VAL A 561 -22.82 1.54 44.20
N ALA A 562 -23.70 1.73 43.25
CA ALA A 562 -24.15 0.69 42.34
C ALA A 562 -22.95 0.13 41.56
N PRO A 563 -22.81 -1.21 41.43
CA PRO A 563 -21.79 -1.82 40.58
C PRO A 563 -21.86 -1.25 39.14
N GLY A 564 -20.69 -0.99 38.56
CA GLY A 564 -20.55 -0.39 37.23
C GLY A 564 -20.66 1.15 37.20
N SER A 565 -20.93 1.82 38.36
CA SER A 565 -20.85 3.28 38.41
C SER A 565 -19.42 3.79 38.34
N THR A 566 -19.23 4.96 37.77
CA THR A 566 -17.91 5.60 37.60
C THR A 566 -17.24 5.85 38.94
N CYS A 567 -15.97 5.49 39.09
CA CYS A 567 -15.17 5.75 40.30
C CYS A 567 -13.76 6.26 39.94
N THR A 568 -13.00 6.69 40.94
CA THR A 568 -11.56 7.00 40.77
C THR A 568 -10.77 5.70 40.63
N PRO A 569 -9.64 5.72 39.90
CA PRO A 569 -8.82 4.51 39.74
C PRO A 569 -8.31 3.89 41.04
N GLU A 570 -8.15 4.69 42.10
CA GLU A 570 -7.71 4.25 43.43
C GLU A 570 -8.80 3.65 44.28
N THR A 571 -10.05 3.60 43.79
CA THR A 571 -11.17 2.99 44.52
C THR A 571 -10.92 1.49 44.73
N PRO A 572 -11.06 0.95 45.96
CA PRO A 572 -10.90 -0.49 46.17
C PRO A 572 -11.84 -1.30 45.28
N ASN A 573 -11.30 -2.40 44.71
CA ASN A 573 -12.03 -3.27 43.77
C ASN A 573 -12.50 -2.58 42.47
N ALA A 574 -11.93 -1.45 42.09
CA ALA A 574 -12.20 -0.83 40.82
C ALA A 574 -11.86 -1.76 39.64
N VAL A 575 -12.78 -1.78 38.67
CA VAL A 575 -12.57 -2.54 37.41
C VAL A 575 -12.56 -1.59 36.23
N THR A 576 -11.91 -2.00 35.17
CA THR A 576 -11.99 -1.24 33.92
C THR A 576 -13.20 -1.66 33.11
N SER A 577 -13.94 -0.68 32.59
CA SER A 577 -14.99 -0.90 31.58
C SER A 577 -14.39 -0.86 30.14
N ASN A 578 -13.11 -0.52 30.00
CA ASN A 578 -12.42 -0.42 28.72
C ASN A 578 -12.10 -1.80 28.16
N GLN A 579 -12.69 -2.13 27.03
CA GLN A 579 -12.53 -3.44 26.40
C GLN A 579 -11.11 -3.67 25.83
N MET A 580 -10.36 -2.62 25.53
CA MET A 580 -8.94 -2.74 25.13
C MET A 580 -8.11 -3.34 26.24
N LEU A 581 -8.23 -2.78 27.45
CA LEU A 581 -7.47 -3.22 28.62
C LEU A 581 -7.94 -4.60 29.11
N ALA A 582 -9.26 -4.85 29.03
CA ALA A 582 -9.87 -6.08 29.49
C ALA A 582 -9.62 -7.29 28.57
N GLN A 583 -9.65 -7.10 27.23
CA GLN A 583 -9.67 -8.21 26.26
C GLN A 583 -8.43 -8.27 25.36
N TRP A 584 -7.61 -7.22 25.28
CA TRP A 584 -6.41 -7.23 24.46
C TRP A 584 -5.15 -7.11 25.31
N LEU A 585 -4.66 -5.91 25.59
CA LEU A 585 -3.44 -5.67 26.37
C LEU A 585 -3.74 -4.64 27.49
N PRO A 586 -3.40 -4.92 28.73
CA PRO A 586 -2.72 -6.11 29.25
C PRO A 586 -3.61 -7.34 29.48
N GLY A 587 -4.90 -7.31 29.12
CA GLY A 587 -5.84 -8.40 29.34
C GLY A 587 -6.26 -8.54 30.81
N ARG A 588 -6.47 -7.42 31.49
CA ARG A 588 -6.79 -7.30 32.91
C ARG A 588 -8.06 -6.51 33.14
N HIS A 589 -8.90 -6.97 34.08
CA HIS A 589 -10.14 -6.29 34.44
C HIS A 589 -10.00 -5.40 35.68
N ARG A 590 -9.20 -5.79 36.65
CA ARG A 590 -8.99 -5.01 37.87
C ARG A 590 -8.01 -3.88 37.64
N ILE A 591 -8.36 -2.67 38.13
CA ILE A 591 -7.53 -1.45 37.90
C ILE A 591 -6.23 -1.47 38.70
N ASP A 592 -6.24 -2.07 39.91
CA ASP A 592 -5.03 -2.19 40.76
C ASP A 592 -3.88 -2.95 40.07
N GLU A 593 -4.19 -3.91 39.18
CA GLU A 593 -3.16 -4.67 38.47
C GLU A 593 -2.43 -3.80 37.41
N PRO A 594 -3.06 -3.02 36.53
CA PRO A 594 -2.41 -2.03 35.67
C PRO A 594 -1.65 -0.94 36.44
N LEU A 595 -2.24 -0.39 37.51
CA LEU A 595 -1.63 0.67 38.31
C LEU A 595 -0.40 0.23 39.11
N SER A 596 -0.28 -1.08 39.40
CA SER A 596 0.89 -1.64 40.10
C SER A 596 2.13 -1.80 39.22
N VAL A 597 2.01 -1.54 37.93
CA VAL A 597 3.12 -1.66 36.97
C VAL A 597 3.83 -0.33 36.85
N GLU A 598 5.16 -0.34 36.98
CA GLU A 598 6.01 0.86 36.89
C GLU A 598 5.84 1.54 35.51
N ASP A 599 5.76 0.75 34.43
CA ASP A 599 5.52 1.22 33.09
C ASP A 599 4.03 1.10 32.75
N CYS A 600 3.37 2.22 32.52
CA CYS A 600 1.95 2.27 32.09
C CYS A 600 1.74 1.85 30.63
N CYS A 601 2.78 1.52 29.90
CA CYS A 601 2.74 1.00 28.56
C CYS A 601 2.97 -0.51 28.56
N LYS A 602 2.17 -1.25 27.79
CA LYS A 602 2.32 -2.70 27.60
C LYS A 602 2.63 -2.98 26.15
N GLU A 603 3.63 -3.80 25.92
CA GLU A 603 4.14 -4.16 24.61
C GLU A 603 3.87 -5.62 24.29
N LEU A 604 3.35 -5.87 23.11
CA LEU A 604 3.38 -7.18 22.48
C LEU A 604 4.58 -7.20 21.54
N PRO A 605 5.61 -8.04 21.82
CA PRO A 605 6.80 -8.11 20.98
C PRO A 605 6.43 -8.48 19.53
N ALA A 606 7.14 -7.91 18.58
CA ALA A 606 7.06 -8.37 17.21
C ALA A 606 7.55 -9.82 17.13
N ASP A 607 6.67 -10.75 16.81
CA ASP A 607 7.08 -12.04 16.29
C ASP A 607 7.57 -11.81 14.87
N LEU A 608 8.84 -12.06 14.60
CA LEU A 608 9.49 -11.87 13.31
C LEU A 608 8.76 -12.55 12.16
N SER A 609 7.83 -13.46 12.46
CA SER A 609 7.07 -14.20 11.46
C SER A 609 5.66 -13.67 11.19
N ARG A 610 5.04 -12.86 12.07
CA ARG A 610 3.59 -12.60 11.98
C ARG A 610 3.10 -11.17 12.24
N THR A 611 3.63 -10.42 13.23
CA THR A 611 3.01 -9.15 13.66
C THR A 611 4.03 -8.03 13.85
N GLY A 612 3.63 -6.79 13.55
CA GLY A 612 4.34 -5.60 14.01
C GLY A 612 4.25 -5.47 15.54
N ALA A 613 5.13 -4.67 16.12
CA ALA A 613 5.09 -4.38 17.55
C ALA A 613 3.81 -3.62 17.90
N ILE A 614 3.17 -3.97 19.01
CA ILE A 614 1.97 -3.30 19.51
C ILE A 614 2.24 -2.88 20.95
N ARG A 615 2.04 -1.60 21.24
CA ARG A 615 2.13 -1.05 22.59
C ARG A 615 0.84 -0.37 22.98
N VAL A 616 0.32 -0.65 24.17
CA VAL A 616 -0.86 -0.01 24.71
C VAL A 616 -0.47 0.91 25.84
N CYS A 617 -0.85 2.18 25.75
CA CYS A 617 -0.59 3.21 26.73
C CYS A 617 -1.89 3.67 27.37
N TYR A 618 -1.89 3.78 28.67
CA TYR A 618 -3.03 4.22 29.50
C TYR A 618 -2.53 5.03 30.70
N PRO A 619 -3.38 5.91 31.30
CA PRO A 619 -2.98 6.70 32.45
C PRO A 619 -2.48 5.84 33.61
N GLY A 620 -1.24 6.08 34.05
CA GLY A 620 -0.63 5.47 35.24
C GLY A 620 -0.72 6.38 36.46
N THR A 621 -0.17 5.90 37.58
CA THR A 621 -0.05 6.67 38.81
C THR A 621 1.02 7.75 38.65
N VAL A 622 0.67 8.99 38.96
CA VAL A 622 1.57 10.14 38.94
C VAL A 622 1.59 10.82 40.31
N THR A 623 2.76 11.36 40.68
CA THR A 623 2.89 12.13 41.92
C THR A 623 2.46 13.57 41.67
N LEU A 624 1.36 13.99 42.28
CA LEU A 624 0.91 15.37 42.29
C LEU A 624 1.60 16.13 43.40
N GLU A 625 2.19 17.28 43.07
CA GLU A 625 2.86 18.15 44.06
C GLU A 625 2.30 19.57 43.97
N ARG A 626 1.88 20.11 45.13
CA ARG A 626 1.45 21.49 45.23
C ARG A 626 1.55 21.98 46.66
N ASN A 627 2.11 23.21 46.85
CA ASN A 627 2.26 23.87 48.14
C ASN A 627 2.93 23.01 49.22
N GLY A 628 3.87 22.15 48.82
CA GLY A 628 4.61 21.25 49.74
C GLY A 628 3.83 19.99 50.18
N SER A 629 2.65 19.71 49.60
CA SER A 629 1.92 18.47 49.75
C SER A 629 2.12 17.61 48.51
N GLN A 630 2.31 16.28 48.71
CA GLN A 630 2.41 15.29 47.65
C GLN A 630 1.35 14.20 47.83
N ILE A 631 0.73 13.75 46.74
CA ILE A 631 -0.18 12.60 46.71
C ILE A 631 0.03 11.83 45.40
N GLU A 632 -0.24 10.56 45.40
CA GLU A 632 -0.23 9.74 44.20
C GLU A 632 -1.65 9.54 43.71
N ARG A 633 -1.87 9.79 42.40
CA ARG A 633 -3.18 9.65 41.75
C ARG A 633 -3.00 9.22 40.30
N ALA A 634 -3.98 8.47 39.79
CA ALA A 634 -4.06 8.14 38.38
C ALA A 634 -5.23 8.86 37.71
N GLY A 635 -5.03 9.26 36.45
CA GLY A 635 -6.12 9.79 35.65
C GLY A 635 -7.07 8.66 35.20
N ARG A 636 -8.39 8.87 35.26
CA ARG A 636 -9.35 7.96 34.66
C ARG A 636 -9.40 8.09 33.15
N THR A 637 -9.29 9.34 32.64
CA THR A 637 -9.37 9.71 31.23
C THR A 637 -8.22 10.63 30.86
N LEU A 638 -8.01 10.84 29.53
CA LEU A 638 -7.00 11.77 29.01
C LEU A 638 -7.06 13.14 29.68
N GLU A 639 -8.27 13.71 29.84
CA GLU A 639 -8.40 15.07 30.37
C GLU A 639 -7.96 15.17 31.82
N VAL A 640 -8.23 14.11 32.62
CA VAL A 640 -7.79 14.06 34.03
C VAL A 640 -6.29 13.82 34.11
N ALA A 641 -5.74 12.91 33.32
CA ALA A 641 -4.30 12.66 33.24
C ALA A 641 -3.56 13.93 32.79
N PHE A 642 -4.03 14.59 31.76
CA PHE A 642 -3.47 15.87 31.30
C PHE A 642 -3.50 16.94 32.42
N ALA A 643 -4.60 17.02 33.16
CA ALA A 643 -4.71 17.97 34.26
C ALA A 643 -3.73 17.66 35.40
N PHE A 644 -3.43 16.40 35.63
CA PHE A 644 -2.49 16.00 36.67
C PHE A 644 -1.03 16.31 36.26
N ASP A 645 -0.63 15.99 35.03
CA ASP A 645 0.71 16.31 34.52
C ASP A 645 0.94 17.82 34.28
N ASN A 646 -0.15 18.60 34.24
CA ASN A 646 -0.12 20.07 34.04
C ASN A 646 -0.89 20.81 35.16
N LEU A 647 -0.78 20.35 36.42
CA LEU A 647 -1.67 20.77 37.50
C LEU A 647 -1.70 22.29 37.70
N ASP A 648 -0.52 22.93 37.91
CA ASP A 648 -0.46 24.36 38.17
C ASP A 648 -0.88 25.18 36.96
N TRP A 649 -0.51 24.73 35.75
CA TRP A 649 -0.83 25.41 34.50
C TRP A 649 -2.36 25.42 34.24
N THR A 650 -3.05 24.27 34.43
CA THR A 650 -4.48 24.16 34.23
C THR A 650 -5.31 24.98 35.21
N GLN A 651 -4.76 25.26 36.41
CA GLN A 651 -5.43 26.04 37.43
C GLN A 651 -5.28 27.57 37.23
N GLN A 652 -4.48 28.05 36.27
CA GLN A 652 -4.31 29.47 35.95
C GLN A 652 -5.61 30.02 35.32
N ALA A 653 -5.86 31.31 35.61
CA ALA A 653 -7.03 32.02 35.06
C ALA A 653 -6.99 32.15 33.53
N ALA A 654 -5.78 32.19 32.95
CA ALA A 654 -5.54 32.25 31.51
C ALA A 654 -5.99 30.96 30.77
N ASN A 655 -6.11 29.83 31.48
CA ASN A 655 -6.44 28.53 30.91
C ASN A 655 -7.87 28.04 31.26
N ARG A 656 -8.74 28.99 31.64
CA ARG A 656 -10.14 28.69 32.01
C ARG A 656 -10.98 28.05 30.88
N GLU A 657 -10.60 28.27 29.65
CA GLU A 657 -11.26 27.71 28.45
C GLU A 657 -11.13 26.19 28.35
N LEU A 658 -10.09 25.59 28.93
CA LEU A 658 -9.91 24.15 29.02
C LEU A 658 -10.95 23.49 29.94
N LYS A 659 -11.71 24.28 30.74
CA LYS A 659 -12.72 23.83 31.69
C LYS A 659 -12.18 22.92 32.82
N LEU A 660 -10.85 22.82 33.00
CA LEU A 660 -10.20 22.03 34.05
C LEU A 660 -10.00 22.77 35.37
N ARG A 661 -10.07 24.10 35.38
CA ARG A 661 -9.87 24.89 36.58
C ARG A 661 -10.91 24.64 37.67
N VAL A 662 -10.49 24.22 38.88
CA VAL A 662 -11.31 24.01 40.06
C VAL A 662 -11.38 25.31 40.88
N ARG A 663 -12.56 25.64 41.41
CA ARG A 663 -12.75 26.78 42.29
C ARG A 663 -12.54 26.39 43.73
N THR A 664 -11.73 27.15 44.49
CA THR A 664 -11.52 27.03 45.94
C THR A 664 -11.30 25.59 46.44
N PRO A 665 -10.24 24.89 45.98
CA PRO A 665 -9.88 23.60 46.56
C PRO A 665 -9.38 23.78 48.00
N GLN A 666 -9.71 22.86 48.91
CA GLN A 666 -9.27 22.94 50.31
C GLN A 666 -7.85 22.45 50.49
N ASN A 667 -7.48 21.39 49.80
CA ASN A 667 -6.18 20.75 49.78
C ASN A 667 -5.95 20.10 48.42
N LEU A 668 -4.84 19.37 48.28
CA LEU A 668 -4.45 18.73 47.03
C LEU A 668 -5.35 17.53 46.68
N GLU A 669 -5.82 16.77 47.69
CA GLU A 669 -6.77 15.67 47.49
C GLU A 669 -8.13 16.19 46.97
N ASP A 670 -8.70 17.19 47.65
CA ASP A 670 -9.95 17.84 47.23
C ASP A 670 -9.84 18.43 45.81
N LEU A 671 -8.62 18.93 45.41
CA LEU A 671 -8.40 19.39 44.07
C LEU A 671 -8.47 18.25 43.06
N ALA A 672 -7.81 17.11 43.33
CA ALA A 672 -7.80 15.92 42.47
C ALA A 672 -9.19 15.34 42.33
N GLU A 673 -9.93 15.17 43.42
CA GLU A 673 -11.29 14.67 43.42
C GLU A 673 -12.25 15.62 42.66
N LYS A 674 -12.16 16.92 42.88
CA LYS A 674 -12.99 17.90 42.15
C LYS A 674 -12.63 17.96 40.67
N LEU A 675 -11.40 17.75 40.28
CA LEU A 675 -11.00 17.60 38.84
C LEU A 675 -11.67 16.39 38.24
N HIS A 676 -11.56 15.24 38.89
CA HIS A 676 -12.21 13.98 38.46
C HIS A 676 -13.73 14.19 38.28
N ASN A 677 -14.40 14.64 39.32
CA ASN A 677 -15.85 14.85 39.31
C ASN A 677 -16.28 15.89 38.26
N LYS A 678 -15.50 16.91 38.04
CA LYS A 678 -15.78 17.93 37.05
C LYS A 678 -15.70 17.39 35.60
N VAL A 679 -14.70 16.64 35.28
CA VAL A 679 -14.53 16.05 33.94
C VAL A 679 -15.64 15.04 33.63
N HIS A 680 -16.09 14.29 34.66
CA HIS A 680 -17.16 13.30 34.51
C HIS A 680 -18.58 13.88 34.69
N SER A 681 -18.71 15.21 34.93
CA SER A 681 -20.01 15.84 35.01
C SER A 681 -20.68 15.96 33.63
N SER A 682 -22.02 15.84 33.58
CA SER A 682 -22.79 15.98 32.32
C SER A 682 -22.62 17.35 31.63
N ASN A 683 -22.10 18.34 32.33
CA ASN A 683 -21.86 19.70 31.83
C ASN A 683 -20.45 19.87 31.20
N TYR A 684 -19.56 18.88 31.36
CA TYR A 684 -18.23 18.95 30.78
C TYR A 684 -18.25 18.52 29.29
N LYS A 685 -17.66 19.35 28.45
CA LYS A 685 -17.57 19.05 27.03
C LYS A 685 -16.11 18.78 26.68
N LYS A 686 -15.78 17.52 26.44
CA LYS A 686 -14.44 17.09 26.02
C LYS A 686 -13.92 17.86 24.81
N THR A 687 -14.80 18.21 23.87
CA THR A 687 -14.44 19.01 22.68
C THR A 687 -13.97 20.42 23.02
N ASP A 688 -14.55 21.07 24.08
CA ASP A 688 -14.09 22.41 24.53
C ASP A 688 -12.64 22.32 25.04
N PHE A 689 -12.27 21.22 25.72
CA PHE A 689 -10.90 20.96 26.15
C PHE A 689 -9.96 20.84 24.96
N ALA A 690 -10.26 19.99 23.98
CA ALA A 690 -9.42 19.80 22.81
C ALA A 690 -9.19 21.08 22.02
N LEU A 691 -10.27 21.82 21.69
CA LEU A 691 -10.19 23.08 20.96
C LEU A 691 -9.49 24.17 21.78
N GLY A 692 -9.71 24.18 23.10
CA GLY A 692 -9.01 25.08 24.00
C GLY A 692 -7.51 24.79 24.05
N LEU A 693 -7.10 23.53 24.05
CA LEU A 693 -5.69 23.12 24.03
C LEU A 693 -5.01 23.44 22.71
N LEU A 694 -5.67 23.18 21.57
CA LEU A 694 -5.16 23.54 20.23
C LEU A 694 -4.90 25.04 20.06
N ALA A 695 -5.63 25.88 20.79
CA ALA A 695 -5.45 27.34 20.76
C ALA A 695 -4.30 27.83 21.66
N LYS A 696 -3.66 26.95 22.45
CA LYS A 696 -2.54 27.31 23.33
C LYS A 696 -1.22 27.11 22.65
N ASP A 697 -0.22 27.84 23.15
CA ASP A 697 1.17 27.58 22.79
C ASP A 697 1.57 26.17 23.20
N PRO A 698 2.00 25.33 22.27
CA PRO A 698 2.43 23.96 22.58
C PRO A 698 3.53 23.89 23.65
N ASP A 699 4.41 24.88 23.72
CA ASP A 699 5.53 24.89 24.67
C ASP A 699 5.10 25.20 26.11
N ALA A 700 3.86 25.67 26.31
CA ALA A 700 3.35 26.05 27.61
C ALA A 700 2.79 24.89 28.46
N TRP A 701 2.67 23.68 27.92
CA TRP A 701 2.09 22.52 28.61
C TRP A 701 2.89 21.25 28.29
N ASN A 702 2.77 20.23 29.12
CA ASN A 702 3.44 18.95 28.95
C ASN A 702 2.51 17.89 28.34
N VAL A 703 3.05 17.04 27.47
CA VAL A 703 2.35 15.83 27.01
C VAL A 703 2.16 14.89 28.21
N PRO A 704 0.98 14.29 28.40
CA PRO A 704 0.77 13.28 29.45
C PRO A 704 1.82 12.18 29.38
N HIS A 705 2.37 11.81 30.54
CA HIS A 705 3.53 10.91 30.63
C HIS A 705 3.36 9.60 29.86
N TYR A 706 2.20 8.93 30.02
CA TYR A 706 1.90 7.68 29.35
C TYR A 706 1.86 7.81 27.80
N ILE A 707 1.42 8.98 27.27
CA ILE A 707 1.45 9.27 25.83
C ILE A 707 2.85 9.58 25.37
N LEU A 708 3.62 10.34 26.17
CA LEU A 708 5.01 10.65 25.89
C LEU A 708 5.84 9.38 25.70
N GLU A 709 5.77 8.45 26.66
CA GLU A 709 6.47 7.16 26.58
C GLU A 709 6.04 6.34 25.38
N GLY A 710 4.74 6.32 25.08
CA GLY A 710 4.23 5.60 23.93
C GLY A 710 4.73 6.16 22.60
N LEU A 711 4.73 7.48 22.43
CA LEU A 711 5.20 8.13 21.22
C LEU A 711 6.72 7.98 21.04
N GLN A 712 7.50 8.09 22.11
CA GLN A 712 8.95 7.85 22.08
C GLN A 712 9.27 6.38 21.74
N TRP A 713 8.51 5.44 22.28
CA TRP A 713 8.62 4.03 21.90
C TRP A 713 8.34 3.82 20.39
N LEU A 714 7.31 4.46 19.87
CA LEU A 714 6.95 4.34 18.45
C LEU A 714 8.06 4.91 17.55
N GLU A 715 8.61 6.08 17.93
CA GLU A 715 9.73 6.72 17.25
C GLU A 715 10.99 5.83 17.22
N ALA A 716 11.35 5.27 18.37
CA ALA A 716 12.47 4.35 18.50
C ALA A 716 12.26 3.05 17.70
N THR A 717 11.03 2.48 17.74
CA THR A 717 10.70 1.24 17.02
C THR A 717 10.79 1.44 15.50
N LEU A 718 10.40 2.59 15.00
CA LEU A 718 10.51 2.94 13.57
C LEU A 718 11.94 3.34 13.17
N GLY A 719 12.82 3.60 14.14
CA GLY A 719 14.23 3.97 13.90
C GLY A 719 14.39 5.34 13.27
N VAL A 720 13.52 6.29 13.64
CA VAL A 720 13.50 7.68 13.12
C VAL A 720 13.75 8.70 14.23
N ALA A 721 14.25 8.27 15.39
CA ALA A 721 14.71 9.19 16.43
C ALA A 721 15.78 10.12 15.85
N GLU A 722 15.66 11.42 16.12
CA GLU A 722 16.69 12.39 15.73
C GLU A 722 18.00 11.99 16.45
N GLU A 723 19.06 11.71 15.68
CA GLU A 723 20.41 11.59 16.26
C GLU A 723 20.76 12.96 16.82
N ASP A 724 21.06 13.01 18.12
CA ASP A 724 21.49 14.25 18.77
C ASP A 724 22.64 14.87 17.97
N GLU A 725 22.47 16.10 17.47
CA GLU A 725 23.48 16.85 16.68
C GLU A 725 24.84 17.01 17.39
N GLU A 726 24.96 16.61 18.65
CA GLU A 726 26.22 16.65 19.43
C GLU A 726 27.26 15.64 18.97
N GLN A 727 26.89 14.56 18.22
CA GLN A 727 27.88 13.58 17.71
C GLN A 727 28.51 14.00 16.37
N GLN A 728 27.92 14.90 15.62
CA GLN A 728 28.51 15.36 14.33
C GLN A 728 29.62 16.41 14.50
N GLN A 729 29.83 16.97 15.69
CA GLN A 729 30.94 17.90 15.93
C GLN A 729 32.22 17.19 16.43
N GLY A 730 32.16 15.91 16.71
CA GLY A 730 33.32 15.11 17.18
C GLY A 730 34.21 14.56 16.07
N ASP A 731 33.67 14.34 14.87
CA ASP A 731 34.43 13.72 13.74
C ASP A 731 34.98 14.75 12.73
N ALA A 732 34.83 16.06 12.99
CA ALA A 732 35.33 17.15 12.15
C ALA A 732 36.46 17.97 12.82
N ALA A 733 37.17 17.43 13.82
CA ALA A 733 38.31 18.10 14.49
C ALA A 733 39.61 17.28 14.33
#